data_44f0ec0617da2d2e120b95b9ffb7f6a6
#
_entry.id   44f0ec0617da2d2e120b95b9ffb7f6a6
#
_cell.length_a   1.000
_cell.length_b   1.000
_cell.length_c   1.000
_cell.angle_alpha   90.00
_cell.angle_beta   90.00
_cell.angle_gamma   90.00
#
_symmetry.space_group_name_H-M   'P 1'
#
loop_
_entity.id
_entity.type
_entity.pdbx_description
1 polymer ?
#
loop_
_entity_poly.entity_id
_entity_poly.type
_entity_poly.pdbx_seq_one_letter_code
_entity_poly.pdbx_strand_id
1 'polypeptide(L)'
;MALLEAFLIFIFAVIISSVINNRFPQIPTAFIQIALGVVIFIIPIQVDFQFNSEVFMFAVIAPLLFVEGTHVSRTKLLEYRKPILLMSMALVFATVVSVGYFIHWIWPALPMPAAFAIAAILCPTDAVAVSAITRGKLLPKGSMTILEGESLLNDAAGIISFKIAVTALVTGTFSLFQAVEQFIISTILGVLIGAIIGFVVVRIRIDLTANKGLKDNNTLTFIQLLTPFVVYFLAEEVHASGIIAVVIAGLIHGLERDRLIRAQTELQMNYHQIWNTFSYALNGFVFVVLGFMIPTVVIDIFQTEPDNFSFLIVITILIAIAIYACRFVWVYFWYKDFYFPKNIQSYLDEEHDSHETPPSRVRYAFIMTMCGIHGTISLSMALTLPFIITKGQAFEYRNDLLFIASFMVLISLILAQIVLPLITPSAEDTTFKGMTYQSAKIFIVQKVIQHFKNESKKDKNDTNYRPVLNQYYGELLFLLNSEPDNQNTKELKRLEDIAKVIETSTLERLIDKGKATYQDINNYRNIVELTETHRTASFVEKFANFFKMLWLRLKAMKHYKALNKESKKQEFENSFKDVQKIMRIVNHNIILRLKEEQNSTNVLEVSLVINHYYDMSRSLKWRAQRRKERQENSNQIIPQAMFHNHKLEALYLQRHLLDELIRKNKINNIVAAQIRENINYNEIVLSLQSKH
;
A
#
# COMPACT_ATOMS: atom_id res chain seq x y z
N MET A 1 8.11 -14.77 -30.24
CA MET A 1 7.35 -13.51 -30.37
C MET A 1 5.99 -13.64 -29.73
N ALA A 2 5.19 -14.67 -30.02
CA ALA A 2 3.85 -14.87 -29.45
C ALA A 2 3.76 -14.82 -27.91
N LEU A 3 4.70 -15.45 -27.22
CA LEU A 3 4.74 -15.43 -25.73
C LEU A 3 5.01 -14.03 -25.17
N LEU A 4 5.85 -13.22 -25.84
CA LEU A 4 6.13 -11.84 -25.45
C LEU A 4 4.90 -10.95 -25.70
N GLU A 5 4.21 -11.16 -26.81
CA GLU A 5 2.97 -10.43 -27.16
C GLU A 5 1.88 -10.73 -26.15
N ALA A 6 1.66 -12.02 -25.81
CA ALA A 6 0.73 -12.43 -24.78
C ALA A 6 1.04 -11.76 -23.41
N PHE A 7 2.31 -11.81 -23.00
CA PHE A 7 2.76 -11.17 -21.76
C PHE A 7 2.47 -9.68 -21.73
N LEU A 8 2.77 -8.96 -22.81
CA LEU A 8 2.51 -7.51 -22.93
C LEU A 8 1.02 -7.20 -22.85
N ILE A 9 0.17 -7.99 -23.54
CA ILE A 9 -1.28 -7.81 -23.52
C ILE A 9 -1.82 -8.03 -22.11
N PHE A 10 -1.36 -9.06 -21.38
CA PHE A 10 -1.81 -9.35 -20.03
C PHE A 10 -1.35 -8.27 -19.04
N ILE A 11 -0.11 -7.78 -19.13
CA ILE A 11 0.35 -6.65 -18.30
C ILE A 11 -0.44 -5.37 -18.61
N PHE A 12 -0.78 -5.12 -19.87
CA PHE A 12 -1.61 -3.97 -20.23
C PHE A 12 -3.01 -4.08 -19.64
N ALA A 13 -3.59 -5.27 -19.59
CA ALA A 13 -4.86 -5.51 -18.90
C ALA A 13 -4.76 -5.24 -17.40
N VAL A 14 -3.64 -5.57 -16.75
CA VAL A 14 -3.40 -5.23 -15.34
C VAL A 14 -3.39 -3.71 -15.14
N ILE A 15 -2.78 -2.95 -16.05
CA ILE A 15 -2.80 -1.47 -15.98
C ILE A 15 -4.23 -0.93 -16.13
N ILE A 16 -4.99 -1.45 -17.10
CA ILE A 16 -6.39 -1.07 -17.30
C ILE A 16 -7.22 -1.40 -16.06
N SER A 17 -7.01 -2.58 -15.44
CA SER A 17 -7.71 -2.96 -14.21
C SER A 17 -7.50 -1.95 -13.07
N SER A 18 -6.30 -1.41 -12.94
CA SER A 18 -6.00 -0.37 -11.95
C SER A 18 -6.78 0.92 -12.19
N VAL A 19 -6.89 1.33 -13.47
CA VAL A 19 -7.67 2.53 -13.85
C VAL A 19 -9.16 2.33 -13.55
N ILE A 20 -9.70 1.15 -13.89
CA ILE A 20 -11.10 0.81 -13.61
C ILE A 20 -11.36 0.74 -12.11
N ASN A 21 -10.48 0.10 -11.33
CA ASN A 21 -10.62 -0.01 -9.88
C ASN A 21 -10.62 1.37 -9.19
N ASN A 22 -9.83 2.33 -9.67
CA ASN A 22 -9.86 3.71 -9.16
C ASN A 22 -11.21 4.39 -9.39
N ARG A 23 -11.95 4.01 -10.44
CA ARG A 23 -13.29 4.55 -10.72
C ARG A 23 -14.38 3.82 -9.96
N PHE A 24 -14.20 2.52 -9.73
CA PHE A 24 -15.14 1.62 -9.07
C PHE A 24 -14.47 0.87 -7.91
N PRO A 25 -14.11 1.55 -6.82
CA PRO A 25 -13.34 0.96 -5.71
C PRO A 25 -14.11 -0.11 -4.92
N GLN A 26 -15.40 -0.25 -5.17
CA GLN A 26 -16.25 -1.28 -4.55
C GLN A 26 -16.03 -2.67 -5.15
N ILE A 27 -15.49 -2.76 -6.39
CA ILE A 27 -15.22 -4.02 -7.07
C ILE A 27 -13.77 -4.43 -6.79
N PRO A 28 -13.52 -5.58 -6.16
CA PRO A 28 -12.16 -6.06 -5.96
C PRO A 28 -11.39 -6.18 -7.28
N THR A 29 -10.15 -5.77 -7.28
CA THR A 29 -9.29 -5.71 -8.48
C THR A 29 -9.19 -7.06 -9.18
N ALA A 30 -9.17 -8.17 -8.41
CA ALA A 30 -9.12 -9.53 -8.97
C ALA A 30 -10.29 -9.84 -9.93
N PHE A 31 -11.52 -9.41 -9.61
CA PHE A 31 -12.66 -9.60 -10.51
C PHE A 31 -12.53 -8.82 -11.81
N ILE A 32 -12.02 -7.59 -11.73
CA ILE A 32 -11.78 -6.76 -12.92
C ILE A 32 -10.71 -7.42 -13.80
N GLN A 33 -9.66 -7.96 -13.20
CA GLN A 33 -8.56 -8.65 -13.89
C GLN A 33 -9.04 -9.93 -14.57
N ILE A 34 -9.83 -10.75 -13.90
CA ILE A 34 -10.45 -11.94 -14.46
C ILE A 34 -11.38 -11.57 -15.64
N ALA A 35 -12.24 -10.56 -15.46
CA ALA A 35 -13.13 -10.09 -16.52
C ALA A 35 -12.35 -9.60 -17.75
N LEU A 36 -11.25 -8.85 -17.56
CA LEU A 36 -10.39 -8.41 -18.65
C LEU A 36 -9.71 -9.60 -19.35
N GLY A 37 -9.31 -10.63 -18.63
CA GLY A 37 -8.81 -11.88 -19.20
C GLY A 37 -9.84 -12.55 -20.13
N VAL A 38 -11.09 -12.65 -19.69
CA VAL A 38 -12.20 -13.15 -20.53
C VAL A 38 -12.40 -12.26 -21.77
N VAL A 39 -12.36 -10.94 -21.62
CA VAL A 39 -12.48 -10.00 -22.75
C VAL A 39 -11.35 -10.21 -23.76
N ILE A 40 -10.10 -10.39 -23.31
CA ILE A 40 -8.96 -10.67 -24.21
C ILE A 40 -9.19 -11.95 -25.01
N PHE A 41 -9.75 -12.99 -24.40
CA PHE A 41 -10.09 -14.23 -25.10
C PHE A 41 -11.16 -14.02 -26.19
N ILE A 42 -12.18 -13.19 -25.92
CA ILE A 42 -13.27 -12.93 -26.87
C ILE A 42 -12.81 -12.10 -28.08
N ILE A 43 -11.83 -11.22 -27.89
CA ILE A 43 -11.27 -10.41 -28.97
C ILE A 43 -10.46 -11.33 -29.91
N PRO A 44 -10.65 -11.29 -31.25
CA PRO A 44 -9.96 -12.18 -32.16
C PRO A 44 -8.50 -11.81 -32.38
N ILE A 45 -7.76 -11.65 -31.28
CA ILE A 45 -6.29 -11.53 -31.25
C ILE A 45 -5.78 -12.96 -31.08
N GLN A 46 -5.02 -13.47 -32.05
CA GLN A 46 -4.40 -14.80 -31.92
C GLN A 46 -3.29 -14.74 -30.85
N VAL A 47 -3.69 -14.88 -29.59
CA VAL A 47 -2.78 -15.01 -28.46
C VAL A 47 -2.42 -16.49 -28.32
N ASP A 48 -1.31 -16.90 -28.93
CA ASP A 48 -0.77 -18.25 -28.71
C ASP A 48 0.03 -18.23 -27.40
N PHE A 49 -0.65 -18.52 -26.30
CA PHE A 49 -0.08 -18.60 -24.96
C PHE A 49 0.12 -20.06 -24.56
N GLN A 50 1.31 -20.57 -24.78
CA GLN A 50 1.72 -21.88 -24.27
C GLN A 50 2.22 -21.71 -22.83
N PHE A 51 1.46 -22.25 -21.89
CA PHE A 51 1.80 -22.20 -20.47
C PHE A 51 2.98 -23.14 -20.17
N ASN A 52 4.11 -22.54 -19.70
CA ASN A 52 5.24 -23.30 -19.18
C ASN A 52 5.27 -23.18 -17.65
N SER A 53 5.00 -24.30 -16.96
CA SER A 53 4.88 -24.34 -15.51
C SER A 53 6.17 -23.99 -14.77
N GLU A 54 7.33 -24.41 -15.28
CA GLU A 54 8.62 -24.15 -14.62
C GLU A 54 8.97 -22.66 -14.68
N VAL A 55 8.79 -22.06 -15.87
CA VAL A 55 8.99 -20.62 -16.05
C VAL A 55 8.02 -19.82 -15.17
N PHE A 56 6.77 -20.26 -15.06
CA PHE A 56 5.77 -19.60 -14.25
C PHE A 56 6.10 -19.66 -12.75
N MET A 57 6.48 -20.83 -12.26
CA MET A 57 6.88 -21.03 -10.87
C MET A 57 8.12 -20.18 -10.51
N PHE A 58 9.09 -20.15 -11.42
CA PHE A 58 10.31 -19.35 -11.26
C PHE A 58 10.07 -17.85 -11.36
N ALA A 59 9.36 -17.40 -12.42
CA ALA A 59 9.26 -15.97 -12.74
C ALA A 59 8.14 -15.25 -11.97
N VAL A 60 7.09 -15.95 -11.54
CA VAL A 60 5.91 -15.37 -10.92
C VAL A 60 5.77 -15.77 -9.47
N ILE A 61 5.74 -17.09 -9.18
CA ILE A 61 5.43 -17.57 -7.84
C ILE A 61 6.58 -17.35 -6.87
N ALA A 62 7.82 -17.65 -7.27
CA ALA A 62 8.97 -17.46 -6.38
C ALA A 62 9.11 -16.00 -5.88
N PRO A 63 9.10 -14.95 -6.71
CA PRO A 63 9.15 -13.59 -6.20
C PRO A 63 7.92 -13.19 -5.36
N LEU A 64 6.72 -13.69 -5.67
CA LEU A 64 5.52 -13.41 -4.84
C LEU A 64 5.69 -13.96 -3.43
N LEU A 65 6.06 -15.21 -3.29
CA LEU A 65 6.28 -15.86 -1.99
C LEU A 65 7.45 -15.25 -1.19
N PHE A 66 8.49 -14.78 -1.88
CA PHE A 66 9.57 -14.05 -1.25
C PHE A 66 9.06 -12.75 -0.59
N VAL A 67 8.24 -11.97 -1.31
CA VAL A 67 7.66 -10.73 -0.80
C VAL A 67 6.76 -10.99 0.40
N GLU A 68 5.89 -12.00 0.30
CA GLU A 68 5.04 -12.41 1.42
C GLU A 68 5.88 -12.74 2.65
N GLY A 69 6.96 -13.53 2.47
CA GLY A 69 7.91 -13.83 3.53
C GLY A 69 8.53 -12.58 4.17
N THR A 70 8.82 -11.54 3.38
CA THR A 70 9.40 -10.28 3.90
C THR A 70 8.41 -9.44 4.69
N HIS A 71 7.11 -9.57 4.44
CA HIS A 71 6.07 -8.75 5.08
C HIS A 71 5.63 -9.29 6.44
N VAL A 72 5.79 -10.58 6.70
CA VAL A 72 5.32 -11.21 7.94
C VAL A 72 6.13 -10.75 9.15
N SER A 73 5.45 -10.28 10.19
CA SER A 73 6.07 -9.89 11.46
C SER A 73 6.48 -11.12 12.28
N ARG A 74 7.79 -11.25 12.58
CA ARG A 74 8.32 -12.36 13.40
C ARG A 74 7.70 -12.47 14.77
N THR A 75 7.56 -11.35 15.45
CA THR A 75 7.00 -11.31 16.80
C THR A 75 5.61 -11.94 16.80
N LYS A 76 4.78 -11.54 15.82
CA LYS A 76 3.45 -12.10 15.64
C LYS A 76 3.48 -13.57 15.18
N LEU A 77 4.41 -13.95 14.30
CA LEU A 77 4.59 -15.34 13.86
C LEU A 77 4.93 -16.26 15.03
N LEU A 78 5.85 -15.84 15.91
CA LEU A 78 6.22 -16.59 17.10
C LEU A 78 5.09 -16.64 18.14
N GLU A 79 4.35 -15.56 18.29
CA GLU A 79 3.19 -15.45 19.18
C GLU A 79 2.06 -16.39 18.74
N TYR A 80 1.73 -16.41 17.45
CA TYR A 80 0.67 -17.25 16.87
C TYR A 80 1.18 -18.54 16.23
N ARG A 81 2.41 -19.01 16.57
CA ARG A 81 3.03 -20.19 15.94
C ARG A 81 2.17 -21.44 15.95
N LYS A 82 1.48 -21.73 17.07
CA LYS A 82 0.62 -22.92 17.18
C LYS A 82 -0.62 -22.82 16.27
N PRO A 83 -1.43 -21.75 16.32
CA PRO A 83 -2.51 -21.55 15.35
C PRO A 83 -2.06 -21.61 13.89
N ILE A 84 -0.95 -20.96 13.55
CA ILE A 84 -0.42 -20.93 12.19
C ILE A 84 -0.05 -22.35 11.73
N LEU A 85 0.71 -23.12 12.51
CA LEU A 85 1.07 -24.50 12.15
C LEU A 85 -0.14 -25.43 12.05
N LEU A 86 -1.16 -25.23 12.90
CA LEU A 86 -2.41 -25.99 12.83
C LEU A 86 -3.19 -25.72 11.54
N MET A 87 -3.19 -24.45 11.07
CA MET A 87 -3.90 -24.07 9.85
C MET A 87 -3.10 -24.39 8.59
N SER A 88 -1.79 -24.16 8.61
CA SER A 88 -0.96 -24.27 7.40
C SER A 88 -0.47 -25.69 7.09
N MET A 89 -0.27 -26.52 8.10
CA MET A 89 0.23 -27.88 7.93
C MET A 89 -0.83 -28.92 8.26
N ALA A 90 -1.33 -28.91 9.50
CA ALA A 90 -2.23 -29.97 9.96
C ALA A 90 -3.58 -29.94 9.21
N LEU A 91 -4.16 -28.75 8.97
CA LEU A 91 -5.38 -28.62 8.18
C LEU A 91 -5.16 -28.99 6.72
N VAL A 92 -4.02 -28.61 6.10
CA VAL A 92 -3.71 -28.97 4.72
C VAL A 92 -3.67 -30.48 4.55
N PHE A 93 -2.91 -31.20 5.38
CA PHE A 93 -2.88 -32.66 5.31
C PHE A 93 -4.23 -33.30 5.59
N ALA A 94 -4.97 -32.80 6.60
CA ALA A 94 -6.33 -33.27 6.89
C ALA A 94 -7.26 -33.06 5.70
N THR A 95 -7.18 -31.91 5.03
CA THR A 95 -7.98 -31.60 3.85
C THR A 95 -7.58 -32.47 2.66
N VAL A 96 -6.28 -32.56 2.33
CA VAL A 96 -5.80 -33.42 1.22
C VAL A 96 -6.29 -34.85 1.38
N VAL A 97 -6.17 -35.41 2.59
CA VAL A 97 -6.59 -36.78 2.84
C VAL A 97 -8.11 -36.91 2.80
N SER A 98 -8.85 -36.12 3.58
CA SER A 98 -10.31 -36.26 3.68
C SER A 98 -11.02 -35.92 2.38
N VAL A 99 -10.65 -34.79 1.74
CA VAL A 99 -11.26 -34.33 0.48
C VAL A 99 -10.80 -35.20 -0.69
N GLY A 100 -9.52 -35.66 -0.72
CA GLY A 100 -9.03 -36.57 -1.75
C GLY A 100 -9.79 -37.90 -1.76
N TYR A 101 -10.02 -38.53 -0.60
CA TYR A 101 -10.87 -39.71 -0.49
C TYR A 101 -12.32 -39.42 -0.85
N PHE A 102 -12.87 -38.27 -0.43
CA PHE A 102 -14.23 -37.85 -0.76
C PHE A 102 -14.40 -37.70 -2.27
N ILE A 103 -13.46 -37.06 -2.96
CA ILE A 103 -13.50 -36.89 -4.43
C ILE A 103 -13.48 -38.26 -5.13
N HIS A 104 -12.57 -39.14 -4.74
CA HIS A 104 -12.51 -40.47 -5.32
C HIS A 104 -13.79 -41.29 -5.05
N TRP A 105 -14.44 -41.09 -3.90
CA TRP A 105 -15.70 -41.74 -3.56
C TRP A 105 -16.87 -41.25 -4.44
N ILE A 106 -16.97 -39.94 -4.70
CA ILE A 106 -18.05 -39.38 -5.55
C ILE A 106 -17.74 -39.49 -7.04
N TRP A 107 -16.46 -39.62 -7.40
CA TRP A 107 -15.99 -39.76 -8.78
C TRP A 107 -15.02 -40.94 -8.94
N PRO A 108 -15.52 -42.21 -8.90
CA PRO A 108 -14.66 -43.37 -8.92
C PRO A 108 -13.85 -43.56 -10.22
N ALA A 109 -14.30 -42.97 -11.35
CA ALA A 109 -13.56 -43.00 -12.60
C ALA A 109 -12.26 -42.20 -12.55
N LEU A 110 -12.17 -41.18 -11.67
CA LEU A 110 -10.97 -40.40 -11.51
C LEU A 110 -9.88 -41.22 -10.76
N PRO A 111 -8.65 -41.34 -11.29
CA PRO A 111 -7.58 -42.02 -10.59
C PRO A 111 -7.33 -41.43 -9.20
N MET A 112 -7.14 -42.29 -8.20
CA MET A 112 -6.95 -41.84 -6.82
C MET A 112 -5.82 -40.79 -6.67
N PRO A 113 -4.64 -40.90 -7.29
CA PRO A 113 -3.62 -39.85 -7.23
C PRO A 113 -4.11 -38.51 -7.81
N ALA A 114 -4.96 -38.54 -8.85
CA ALA A 114 -5.54 -37.32 -9.43
C ALA A 114 -6.54 -36.67 -8.46
N ALA A 115 -7.31 -37.44 -7.71
CA ALA A 115 -8.21 -36.94 -6.67
C ALA A 115 -7.43 -36.28 -5.51
N PHE A 116 -6.29 -36.83 -5.13
CA PHE A 116 -5.38 -36.19 -4.15
C PHE A 116 -4.67 -34.97 -4.72
N ALA A 117 -4.34 -34.97 -6.02
CA ALA A 117 -3.73 -33.83 -6.68
C ALA A 117 -4.68 -32.62 -6.68
N ILE A 118 -5.97 -32.80 -7.06
CA ILE A 118 -6.94 -31.69 -7.02
C ILE A 118 -7.23 -31.24 -5.58
N ALA A 119 -7.32 -32.15 -4.61
CA ALA A 119 -7.45 -31.79 -3.21
C ALA A 119 -6.26 -30.92 -2.73
N ALA A 120 -5.03 -31.26 -3.13
CA ALA A 120 -3.83 -30.47 -2.81
C ALA A 120 -3.80 -29.10 -3.51
N ILE A 121 -4.25 -29.02 -4.79
CA ILE A 121 -4.43 -27.77 -5.54
C ILE A 121 -5.36 -26.81 -4.81
N LEU A 122 -6.39 -27.33 -4.16
CA LEU A 122 -7.43 -26.54 -3.50
C LEU A 122 -7.14 -26.29 -2.01
N CYS A 123 -5.95 -26.59 -1.50
CA CYS A 123 -5.56 -26.28 -0.12
C CYS A 123 -5.00 -24.87 0.08
N PRO A 124 -4.17 -24.33 -0.83
CA PRO A 124 -3.63 -22.98 -0.69
C PRO A 124 -4.70 -21.90 -0.61
N THR A 125 -4.47 -20.92 0.28
CA THR A 125 -5.38 -19.80 0.52
C THR A 125 -4.66 -18.47 0.39
N ASP A 126 -5.35 -17.44 -0.06
CA ASP A 126 -4.81 -16.11 -0.38
C ASP A 126 -5.21 -15.08 0.69
N ALA A 127 -4.29 -14.78 1.60
CA ALA A 127 -4.49 -13.75 2.63
C ALA A 127 -4.56 -12.32 2.03
N VAL A 128 -3.96 -12.09 0.86
CA VAL A 128 -3.99 -10.78 0.19
C VAL A 128 -5.39 -10.50 -0.33
N ALA A 129 -6.04 -11.51 -0.93
CA ALA A 129 -7.44 -11.40 -1.35
C ALA A 129 -8.38 -11.15 -0.15
N VAL A 130 -8.16 -11.84 0.98
CA VAL A 130 -8.91 -11.59 2.22
C VAL A 130 -8.75 -10.16 2.69
N SER A 131 -7.51 -9.66 2.76
CA SER A 131 -7.20 -8.28 3.16
C SER A 131 -7.88 -7.24 2.27
N ALA A 132 -7.94 -7.48 0.96
CA ALA A 132 -8.59 -6.59 0.01
C ALA A 132 -10.12 -6.54 0.21
N ILE A 133 -10.76 -7.70 0.43
CA ILE A 133 -12.22 -7.82 0.62
C ILE A 133 -12.66 -7.28 1.99
N THR A 134 -11.84 -7.48 3.02
CA THR A 134 -12.15 -7.04 4.39
C THR A 134 -11.66 -5.61 4.70
N ARG A 135 -11.26 -4.85 3.67
CA ARG A 135 -10.81 -3.47 3.85
C ARG A 135 -11.92 -2.63 4.50
N GLY A 136 -11.61 -1.97 5.63
CA GLY A 136 -12.60 -1.20 6.41
C GLY A 136 -13.56 -2.04 7.25
N LYS A 137 -13.30 -3.34 7.40
CA LYS A 137 -14.03 -4.27 8.27
C LYS A 137 -13.15 -4.77 9.40
N LEU A 138 -13.76 -5.11 10.52
CA LEU A 138 -13.06 -5.63 11.70
C LEU A 138 -13.16 -7.16 11.74
N LEU A 139 -12.02 -7.80 11.46
CA LEU A 139 -11.88 -9.23 11.75
C LEU A 139 -11.60 -9.45 13.24
N PRO A 140 -11.97 -10.63 13.80
CA PRO A 140 -11.62 -10.99 15.19
C PRO A 140 -10.12 -10.83 15.43
N LYS A 141 -9.75 -10.45 16.66
CA LYS A 141 -8.37 -10.18 17.06
C LYS A 141 -7.45 -11.36 16.70
N GLY A 142 -6.33 -11.06 16.07
CA GLY A 142 -5.33 -12.07 15.65
C GLY A 142 -5.66 -12.83 14.36
N SER A 143 -6.92 -12.80 13.87
CA SER A 143 -7.34 -13.58 12.70
C SER A 143 -6.50 -13.26 11.45
N MET A 144 -6.25 -11.97 11.16
CA MET A 144 -5.44 -11.60 9.98
C MET A 144 -4.00 -12.10 10.08
N THR A 145 -3.40 -12.04 11.27
CA THR A 145 -2.04 -12.58 11.50
C THR A 145 -1.97 -14.09 11.31
N ILE A 146 -3.02 -14.81 11.73
CA ILE A 146 -3.10 -16.27 11.53
C ILE A 146 -3.26 -16.58 10.04
N LEU A 147 -4.12 -15.84 9.32
CA LEU A 147 -4.35 -16.01 7.89
C LEU A 147 -3.11 -15.68 7.05
N GLU A 148 -2.37 -14.61 7.37
CA GLU A 148 -1.10 -14.28 6.72
C GLU A 148 -0.05 -15.38 6.94
N GLY A 149 0.06 -15.89 8.16
CA GLY A 149 0.98 -17.00 8.47
C GLY A 149 0.53 -18.33 7.90
N GLU A 150 -0.79 -18.59 7.84
CA GLU A 150 -1.37 -19.74 7.17
C GLU A 150 -1.02 -19.73 5.69
N SER A 151 -1.37 -18.65 4.97
CA SER A 151 -1.13 -18.50 3.53
C SER A 151 0.33 -18.76 3.16
N LEU A 152 1.27 -18.20 3.91
CA LEU A 152 2.70 -18.37 3.65
C LEU A 152 3.19 -19.83 3.69
N LEU A 153 2.66 -20.64 4.60
CA LEU A 153 3.13 -22.00 4.83
C LEU A 153 2.25 -23.07 4.16
N ASN A 154 0.92 -22.82 4.01
CA ASN A 154 0.02 -23.78 3.37
C ASN A 154 0.31 -23.91 1.87
N ASP A 155 0.79 -22.84 1.22
CA ASP A 155 1.22 -22.85 -0.16
C ASP A 155 2.33 -23.87 -0.39
N ALA A 156 3.35 -23.84 0.47
CA ALA A 156 4.44 -24.80 0.43
C ALA A 156 3.95 -26.24 0.69
N ALA A 157 3.09 -26.44 1.70
CA ALA A 157 2.53 -27.75 2.03
C ALA A 157 1.64 -28.29 0.90
N GLY A 158 0.81 -27.42 0.30
CA GLY A 158 -0.04 -27.76 -0.85
C GLY A 158 0.76 -28.15 -2.07
N ILE A 159 1.78 -27.37 -2.45
CA ILE A 159 2.62 -27.66 -3.63
C ILE A 159 3.40 -28.95 -3.46
N ILE A 160 3.95 -29.24 -2.28
CA ILE A 160 4.66 -30.50 -2.07
C ILE A 160 3.68 -31.68 -2.09
N SER A 161 2.52 -31.57 -1.45
CA SER A 161 1.46 -32.59 -1.52
C SER A 161 1.02 -32.85 -2.96
N PHE A 162 0.88 -31.80 -3.75
CA PHE A 162 0.57 -31.86 -5.17
C PHE A 162 1.67 -32.55 -5.98
N LYS A 163 2.96 -32.16 -5.81
CA LYS A 163 4.11 -32.81 -6.47
C LYS A 163 4.12 -34.32 -6.18
N ILE A 164 3.87 -34.74 -4.93
CA ILE A 164 3.79 -36.16 -4.55
C ILE A 164 2.62 -36.85 -5.28
N ALA A 165 1.44 -36.26 -5.30
CA ALA A 165 0.27 -36.83 -5.96
C ALA A 165 0.47 -36.94 -7.48
N VAL A 166 1.05 -35.92 -8.13
CA VAL A 166 1.40 -35.95 -9.55
C VAL A 166 2.47 -36.99 -9.84
N THR A 167 3.49 -37.13 -9.00
CA THR A 167 4.51 -38.18 -9.15
C THR A 167 3.85 -39.56 -9.10
N ALA A 168 2.94 -39.81 -8.17
CA ALA A 168 2.19 -41.07 -8.10
C ALA A 168 1.28 -41.26 -9.33
N LEU A 169 0.72 -40.22 -9.89
CA LEU A 169 -0.09 -40.24 -11.11
C LEU A 169 0.75 -40.62 -12.34
N VAL A 170 1.96 -40.05 -12.47
CA VAL A 170 2.85 -40.25 -13.60
C VAL A 170 3.57 -41.60 -13.50
N THR A 171 4.00 -42.05 -12.31
CA THR A 171 4.73 -43.31 -12.11
C THR A 171 3.81 -44.52 -11.98
N GLY A 172 2.54 -44.32 -11.63
CA GLY A 172 1.56 -45.36 -11.35
C GLY A 172 1.82 -46.11 -10.02
N THR A 173 2.78 -45.65 -9.21
CA THR A 173 3.14 -46.27 -7.92
C THR A 173 3.07 -45.23 -6.82
N PHE A 174 2.46 -45.58 -5.69
CA PHE A 174 2.39 -44.72 -4.51
C PHE A 174 2.93 -45.46 -3.29
N SER A 175 3.90 -44.87 -2.63
CA SER A 175 4.39 -45.32 -1.35
C SER A 175 4.31 -44.18 -0.33
N LEU A 176 3.49 -44.37 0.71
CA LEU A 176 3.33 -43.38 1.76
C LEU A 176 4.67 -43.06 2.47
N PHE A 177 5.50 -44.09 2.68
CA PHE A 177 6.80 -43.93 3.32
C PHE A 177 7.71 -43.01 2.49
N GLN A 178 7.84 -43.30 1.19
CA GLN A 178 8.66 -42.50 0.27
C GLN A 178 8.11 -41.07 0.12
N ALA A 179 6.77 -40.91 0.11
CA ALA A 179 6.15 -39.62 0.06
C ALA A 179 6.49 -38.75 1.28
N VAL A 180 6.39 -39.33 2.49
CA VAL A 180 6.73 -38.62 3.74
C VAL A 180 8.23 -38.34 3.82
N GLU A 181 9.07 -39.32 3.45
CA GLU A 181 10.52 -39.14 3.41
C GLU A 181 10.91 -37.99 2.46
N GLN A 182 10.42 -38.00 1.23
CA GLN A 182 10.71 -37.00 0.23
C GLN A 182 10.21 -35.62 0.69
N PHE A 183 9.00 -35.56 1.30
CA PHE A 183 8.46 -34.31 1.87
C PHE A 183 9.41 -33.73 2.94
N ILE A 184 9.84 -34.56 3.88
CA ILE A 184 10.71 -34.12 4.99
C ILE A 184 12.08 -33.68 4.46
N ILE A 185 12.69 -34.45 3.61
CA ILE A 185 14.03 -34.18 3.05
C ILE A 185 13.96 -32.86 2.22
N SER A 186 13.01 -32.76 1.29
CA SER A 186 12.85 -31.58 0.43
C SER A 186 12.56 -30.33 1.25
N THR A 187 11.76 -30.43 2.32
CA THR A 187 11.45 -29.33 3.24
C THR A 187 12.69 -28.90 4.03
N ILE A 188 13.40 -29.85 4.66
CA ILE A 188 14.59 -29.53 5.47
C ILE A 188 15.68 -28.90 4.60
N LEU A 189 15.97 -29.48 3.44
CA LEU A 189 16.94 -28.93 2.50
C LEU A 189 16.51 -27.53 2.02
N GLY A 190 15.24 -27.33 1.70
CA GLY A 190 14.70 -26.01 1.33
C GLY A 190 14.90 -24.98 2.42
N VAL A 191 14.59 -25.31 3.67
CA VAL A 191 14.81 -24.43 4.83
C VAL A 191 16.30 -24.10 4.99
N LEU A 192 17.19 -25.09 4.90
CA LEU A 192 18.63 -24.87 5.05
C LEU A 192 19.19 -23.97 3.94
N ILE A 193 18.86 -24.24 2.69
CA ILE A 193 19.35 -23.48 1.53
C ILE A 193 18.80 -22.05 1.60
N GLY A 194 17.50 -21.88 1.83
CA GLY A 194 16.90 -20.57 1.99
C GLY A 194 17.50 -19.76 3.14
N ALA A 195 17.80 -20.43 4.27
CA ALA A 195 18.43 -19.80 5.41
C ALA A 195 19.89 -19.38 5.10
N ILE A 196 20.68 -20.26 4.50
CA ILE A 196 22.08 -19.99 4.18
C ILE A 196 22.17 -18.84 3.17
N ILE A 197 21.49 -18.97 2.02
CA ILE A 197 21.57 -17.96 0.96
C ILE A 197 20.96 -16.63 1.44
N GLY A 198 19.80 -16.67 2.10
CA GLY A 198 19.16 -15.48 2.67
C GLY A 198 20.08 -14.74 3.63
N PHE A 199 20.74 -15.48 4.55
CA PHE A 199 21.70 -14.88 5.50
C PHE A 199 22.93 -14.31 4.80
N VAL A 200 23.49 -15.02 3.82
CA VAL A 200 24.66 -14.57 3.05
C VAL A 200 24.33 -13.27 2.31
N VAL A 201 23.18 -13.20 1.62
CA VAL A 201 22.78 -12.02 0.87
C VAL A 201 22.54 -10.82 1.82
N VAL A 202 21.85 -11.03 2.94
CA VAL A 202 21.66 -10.00 3.96
C VAL A 202 23.01 -9.53 4.51
N ARG A 203 23.94 -10.44 4.79
CA ARG A 203 25.28 -10.10 5.28
C ARG A 203 26.06 -9.27 4.27
N ILE A 204 26.03 -9.65 2.99
CA ILE A 204 26.67 -8.88 1.89
C ILE A 204 26.08 -7.47 1.82
N ARG A 205 24.76 -7.32 1.88
CA ARG A 205 24.10 -5.99 1.83
C ARG A 205 24.48 -5.12 3.02
N ILE A 206 24.50 -5.67 4.23
CA ILE A 206 24.94 -4.94 5.44
C ILE A 206 26.41 -4.52 5.30
N ASP A 207 27.29 -5.41 4.85
CA ASP A 207 28.72 -5.10 4.68
C ASP A 207 28.95 -4.01 3.64
N LEU A 208 28.29 -4.10 2.49
CA LEU A 208 28.35 -3.07 1.45
C LEU A 208 27.87 -1.71 1.96
N THR A 209 26.85 -1.68 2.80
CA THR A 209 26.26 -0.44 3.32
C THR A 209 27.11 0.16 4.46
N ALA A 210 27.49 -0.67 5.45
CA ALA A 210 28.14 -0.21 6.68
C ALA A 210 29.66 -0.01 6.50
N ASN A 211 30.34 -0.97 5.86
CA ASN A 211 31.81 -1.00 5.83
C ASN A 211 32.39 -0.38 4.56
N LYS A 212 31.74 -0.52 3.42
CA LYS A 212 32.24 0.01 2.14
C LYS A 212 31.60 1.33 1.73
N GLY A 213 30.63 1.83 2.51
CA GLY A 213 30.00 3.14 2.27
C GLY A 213 29.28 3.24 0.93
N LEU A 214 28.80 2.10 0.38
CA LEU A 214 28.07 2.09 -0.88
C LEU A 214 26.75 2.83 -0.69
N LYS A 215 26.66 4.03 -1.26
CA LYS A 215 25.46 4.89 -1.20
C LYS A 215 24.49 4.64 -2.35
N ASP A 216 24.82 3.69 -3.24
CA ASP A 216 23.96 3.38 -4.39
C ASP A 216 22.80 2.46 -3.97
N ASN A 217 21.65 3.09 -3.79
CA ASN A 217 20.41 2.42 -3.45
C ASN A 217 19.96 1.43 -4.55
N ASN A 218 20.32 1.66 -5.81
CA ASN A 218 19.89 0.82 -6.93
C ASN A 218 20.56 -0.54 -6.85
N THR A 219 21.89 -0.59 -6.66
CA THR A 219 22.65 -1.86 -6.52
C THR A 219 22.11 -2.71 -5.39
N LEU A 220 21.82 -2.12 -4.22
CA LEU A 220 21.26 -2.84 -3.07
C LEU A 220 19.85 -3.38 -3.35
N THR A 221 19.04 -2.64 -4.10
CA THR A 221 17.69 -3.06 -4.51
C THR A 221 17.76 -4.18 -5.55
N PHE A 222 18.68 -4.10 -6.52
CA PHE A 222 18.87 -5.17 -7.52
C PHE A 222 19.33 -6.48 -6.89
N ILE A 223 20.24 -6.46 -5.92
CA ILE A 223 20.66 -7.66 -5.18
C ILE A 223 19.43 -8.33 -4.57
N GLN A 224 18.54 -7.56 -3.95
CA GLN A 224 17.36 -8.09 -3.31
C GLN A 224 16.30 -8.58 -4.31
N LEU A 225 16.12 -7.87 -5.43
CA LEU A 225 15.21 -8.27 -6.50
C LEU A 225 15.62 -9.60 -7.14
N LEU A 226 16.93 -9.83 -7.26
CA LEU A 226 17.49 -11.08 -7.84
C LEU A 226 17.44 -12.26 -6.86
N THR A 227 17.39 -11.98 -5.55
CA THR A 227 17.47 -13.01 -4.50
C THR A 227 16.46 -14.15 -4.66
N PRO A 228 15.13 -13.93 -4.86
CA PRO A 228 14.17 -15.03 -4.98
C PRO A 228 14.50 -15.97 -6.16
N PHE A 229 14.96 -15.43 -7.27
CA PHE A 229 15.31 -16.20 -8.46
C PHE A 229 16.53 -17.09 -8.20
N VAL A 230 17.58 -16.54 -7.59
CA VAL A 230 18.79 -17.29 -7.26
C VAL A 230 18.49 -18.36 -6.23
N VAL A 231 17.72 -18.05 -5.19
CA VAL A 231 17.37 -19.01 -4.14
C VAL A 231 16.53 -20.15 -4.71
N TYR A 232 15.52 -19.85 -5.52
CA TYR A 232 14.67 -20.84 -6.16
C TYR A 232 15.49 -21.78 -7.04
N PHE A 233 16.29 -21.23 -7.94
CA PHE A 233 17.12 -21.97 -8.88
C PHE A 233 18.10 -22.92 -8.16
N LEU A 234 18.85 -22.40 -7.19
CA LEU A 234 19.84 -23.21 -6.45
C LEU A 234 19.18 -24.30 -5.60
N ALA A 235 17.98 -24.07 -5.09
CA ALA A 235 17.27 -25.09 -4.32
C ALA A 235 16.73 -26.22 -5.23
N GLU A 236 16.14 -25.90 -6.37
CA GLU A 236 15.65 -26.94 -7.32
C GLU A 236 16.79 -27.77 -7.91
N GLU A 237 17.98 -27.18 -8.18
CA GLU A 237 19.17 -27.92 -8.65
C GLU A 237 19.64 -29.01 -7.69
N VAL A 238 19.43 -28.87 -6.40
CA VAL A 238 19.77 -29.88 -5.39
C VAL A 238 18.55 -30.71 -4.94
N HIS A 239 17.47 -30.69 -5.71
CA HIS A 239 16.21 -31.41 -5.44
C HIS A 239 15.55 -31.01 -4.10
N ALA A 240 15.84 -29.82 -3.58
CA ALA A 240 15.16 -29.23 -2.46
C ALA A 240 13.90 -28.46 -2.92
N SER A 241 13.02 -28.09 -2.00
CA SER A 241 11.88 -27.24 -2.34
C SER A 241 12.32 -25.80 -2.56
N GLY A 242 12.36 -25.35 -3.82
CA GLY A 242 12.66 -23.98 -4.19
C GLY A 242 11.70 -22.97 -3.54
N ILE A 243 10.44 -23.36 -3.39
CA ILE A 243 9.39 -22.54 -2.78
C ILE A 243 9.66 -22.30 -1.30
N ILE A 244 9.94 -23.37 -0.53
CA ILE A 244 10.28 -23.23 0.90
C ILE A 244 11.56 -22.42 1.06
N ALA A 245 12.56 -22.66 0.21
CA ALA A 245 13.81 -21.92 0.26
C ALA A 245 13.58 -20.41 0.05
N VAL A 246 12.75 -20.03 -0.92
CA VAL A 246 12.42 -18.64 -1.20
C VAL A 246 11.65 -17.99 -0.05
N VAL A 247 10.65 -18.67 0.54
CA VAL A 247 9.89 -18.18 1.70
C VAL A 247 10.82 -17.92 2.89
N ILE A 248 11.71 -18.87 3.20
CA ILE A 248 12.67 -18.72 4.31
C ILE A 248 13.67 -17.58 4.05
N ALA A 249 14.17 -17.45 2.82
CA ALA A 249 15.01 -16.33 2.45
C ALA A 249 14.26 -14.99 2.60
N GLY A 250 12.99 -14.92 2.22
CA GLY A 250 12.11 -13.76 2.44
C GLY A 250 11.97 -13.42 3.92
N LEU A 251 11.69 -14.40 4.77
CA LEU A 251 11.61 -14.22 6.23
C LEU A 251 12.92 -13.67 6.81
N ILE A 252 14.08 -14.12 6.32
CA ILE A 252 15.38 -13.61 6.76
C ILE A 252 15.60 -12.17 6.33
N HIS A 253 15.19 -11.79 5.11
CA HIS A 253 15.25 -10.40 4.65
C HIS A 253 14.30 -9.49 5.44
N GLY A 254 13.14 -10.00 5.87
CA GLY A 254 12.27 -9.30 6.81
C GLY A 254 12.94 -8.92 8.13
N LEU A 255 13.94 -9.72 8.60
CA LEU A 255 14.75 -9.44 9.79
C LEU A 255 15.67 -8.23 9.67
N GLU A 256 16.29 -8.09 8.50
CA GLU A 256 17.15 -6.95 8.20
C GLU A 256 16.33 -5.66 8.28
N ARG A 257 15.12 -5.67 7.74
CA ARG A 257 14.20 -4.52 7.78
C ARG A 257 13.97 -4.00 9.20
N ASP A 258 13.73 -4.88 10.15
CA ASP A 258 13.45 -4.49 11.54
C ASP A 258 14.67 -3.88 12.25
N ARG A 259 15.89 -4.21 11.80
CA ARG A 259 17.15 -3.66 12.34
C ARG A 259 17.57 -2.35 11.68
N LEU A 260 17.33 -2.17 10.38
CA LEU A 260 17.72 -0.99 9.60
C LEU A 260 16.77 0.20 9.74
N ILE A 261 15.63 0.06 10.41
CA ILE A 261 14.59 1.10 10.60
C ILE A 261 15.15 2.46 11.07
N ARG A 262 16.33 2.49 11.69
CA ARG A 262 16.92 3.72 12.26
C ARG A 262 17.87 4.47 11.33
N ALA A 263 18.33 3.91 10.21
CA ALA A 263 19.44 4.47 9.46
C ALA A 263 19.15 4.83 7.99
N GLN A 264 18.15 4.24 7.30
CA GLN A 264 17.98 4.40 5.85
C GLN A 264 16.52 4.33 5.39
N THR A 265 15.71 5.31 5.78
CA THR A 265 14.27 5.40 5.41
C THR A 265 14.06 5.44 3.89
N GLU A 266 14.99 6.07 3.15
CA GLU A 266 14.93 6.18 1.68
C GLU A 266 15.08 4.83 0.97
N LEU A 267 16.04 4.00 1.40
CA LEU A 267 16.25 2.66 0.84
C LEU A 267 15.01 1.76 1.04
N GLN A 268 14.43 1.82 2.22
CA GLN A 268 13.24 1.04 2.56
C GLN A 268 12.01 1.44 1.75
N MET A 269 11.83 2.74 1.49
CA MET A 269 10.69 3.19 0.67
C MET A 269 10.83 2.79 -0.79
N ASN A 270 12.01 2.96 -1.39
CA ASN A 270 12.25 2.52 -2.75
C ASN A 270 12.02 1.01 -2.89
N TYR A 271 12.49 0.25 -1.91
CA TYR A 271 12.26 -1.18 -1.83
C TYR A 271 10.77 -1.53 -1.74
N HIS A 272 10.04 -0.94 -0.79
CA HIS A 272 8.59 -1.16 -0.64
C HIS A 272 7.82 -0.78 -1.90
N GLN A 273 8.14 0.35 -2.51
CA GLN A 273 7.49 0.81 -3.72
C GLN A 273 7.70 -0.16 -4.89
N ILE A 274 8.93 -0.62 -5.11
CA ILE A 274 9.27 -1.54 -6.20
C ILE A 274 8.56 -2.88 -5.98
N TRP A 275 8.66 -3.46 -4.78
CA TRP A 275 8.05 -4.74 -4.50
C TRP A 275 6.51 -4.70 -4.51
N ASN A 276 5.90 -3.66 -3.99
CA ASN A 276 4.45 -3.49 -4.06
C ASN A 276 3.97 -3.40 -5.52
N THR A 277 4.67 -2.65 -6.36
CA THR A 277 4.35 -2.53 -7.79
C THR A 277 4.55 -3.86 -8.50
N PHE A 278 5.65 -4.56 -8.21
CA PHE A 278 5.99 -5.83 -8.84
C PHE A 278 5.00 -6.93 -8.42
N SER A 279 4.69 -7.06 -7.13
CA SER A 279 3.69 -8.00 -6.62
C SER A 279 2.30 -7.71 -7.18
N TYR A 280 1.91 -6.44 -7.28
CA TYR A 280 0.64 -6.05 -7.90
C TYR A 280 0.58 -6.51 -9.37
N ALA A 281 1.67 -6.30 -10.13
CA ALA A 281 1.74 -6.70 -11.52
C ALA A 281 1.70 -8.23 -11.68
N LEU A 282 2.45 -8.97 -10.85
CA LEU A 282 2.49 -10.44 -10.89
C LEU A 282 1.15 -11.05 -10.49
N ASN A 283 0.56 -10.62 -9.37
CA ASN A 283 -0.77 -11.09 -8.95
C ASN A 283 -1.83 -10.78 -10.01
N GLY A 284 -1.81 -9.56 -10.56
CA GLY A 284 -2.73 -9.17 -11.61
C GLY A 284 -2.55 -9.98 -12.89
N PHE A 285 -1.32 -10.26 -13.27
CA PHE A 285 -1.00 -11.14 -14.40
C PHE A 285 -1.65 -12.52 -14.24
N VAL A 286 -1.53 -13.14 -13.04
CA VAL A 286 -2.12 -14.45 -12.77
C VAL A 286 -3.64 -14.43 -12.87
N PHE A 287 -4.32 -13.41 -12.32
CA PHE A 287 -5.77 -13.29 -12.45
C PHE A 287 -6.24 -13.02 -13.88
N VAL A 288 -5.48 -12.26 -14.67
CA VAL A 288 -5.78 -12.08 -16.11
C VAL A 288 -5.60 -13.39 -16.87
N VAL A 289 -4.53 -14.16 -16.59
CA VAL A 289 -4.33 -15.50 -17.17
C VAL A 289 -5.47 -16.44 -16.80
N LEU A 290 -5.91 -16.42 -15.54
CA LEU A 290 -7.10 -17.18 -15.11
C LEU A 290 -8.31 -16.83 -15.96
N GLY A 291 -8.62 -15.54 -16.12
CA GLY A 291 -9.74 -15.06 -16.92
C GLY A 291 -9.64 -15.47 -18.39
N PHE A 292 -8.42 -15.49 -18.95
CA PHE A 292 -8.15 -15.93 -20.32
C PHE A 292 -8.33 -17.44 -20.50
N MET A 293 -7.94 -18.23 -19.49
CA MET A 293 -7.98 -19.70 -19.57
C MET A 293 -9.39 -20.29 -19.32
N ILE A 294 -10.22 -19.63 -18.51
CA ILE A 294 -11.59 -20.11 -18.20
C ILE A 294 -12.42 -20.40 -19.46
N PRO A 295 -12.57 -19.46 -20.41
CA PRO A 295 -13.35 -19.73 -21.61
C PRO A 295 -12.76 -20.85 -22.46
N THR A 296 -11.43 -20.96 -22.56
CA THR A 296 -10.74 -22.02 -23.29
C THR A 296 -11.16 -23.39 -22.74
N VAL A 297 -11.06 -23.58 -21.43
CA VAL A 297 -11.40 -24.83 -20.75
C VAL A 297 -12.89 -25.16 -20.89
N VAL A 298 -13.76 -24.13 -20.72
CA VAL A 298 -15.22 -24.31 -20.87
C VAL A 298 -15.59 -24.73 -22.29
N ILE A 299 -15.03 -24.09 -23.30
CA ILE A 299 -15.34 -24.42 -24.72
C ILE A 299 -14.83 -25.83 -25.05
N ASP A 300 -13.62 -26.18 -24.57
CA ASP A 300 -13.06 -27.50 -24.82
C ASP A 300 -13.97 -28.62 -24.24
N ILE A 301 -14.43 -28.45 -22.99
CA ILE A 301 -15.38 -29.40 -22.36
C ILE A 301 -16.70 -29.47 -23.14
N PHE A 302 -17.26 -28.32 -23.56
CA PHE A 302 -18.49 -28.31 -24.33
C PHE A 302 -18.36 -28.98 -25.71
N GLN A 303 -17.18 -28.91 -26.33
CA GLN A 303 -16.92 -29.54 -27.63
C GLN A 303 -16.63 -31.01 -27.52
N THR A 304 -15.94 -31.44 -26.44
CA THR A 304 -15.50 -32.81 -26.25
C THR A 304 -16.59 -33.69 -25.61
N GLU A 305 -17.21 -33.19 -24.52
CA GLU A 305 -18.18 -33.95 -23.72
C GLU A 305 -19.23 -33.02 -23.09
N PRO A 306 -20.26 -32.56 -23.86
CA PRO A 306 -21.22 -31.59 -23.37
C PRO A 306 -22.07 -32.09 -22.18
N ASP A 307 -22.29 -33.40 -22.07
CA ASP A 307 -23.03 -34.00 -20.96
C ASP A 307 -22.29 -33.95 -19.63
N ASN A 308 -20.95 -33.88 -19.64
CA ASN A 308 -20.12 -33.81 -18.45
C ASN A 308 -20.12 -32.41 -17.81
N PHE A 309 -20.52 -31.36 -18.49
CA PHE A 309 -20.48 -30.00 -17.97
C PHE A 309 -21.32 -29.82 -16.70
N SER A 310 -22.55 -30.33 -16.71
CA SER A 310 -23.43 -30.30 -15.55
C SER A 310 -22.90 -31.12 -14.38
N PHE A 311 -22.29 -32.25 -14.66
CA PHE A 311 -21.63 -33.10 -13.68
C PHE A 311 -20.43 -32.37 -13.04
N LEU A 312 -19.60 -31.68 -13.82
CA LEU A 312 -18.43 -30.93 -13.31
C LEU A 312 -18.86 -29.75 -12.43
N ILE A 313 -19.95 -29.04 -12.73
CA ILE A 313 -20.50 -28.00 -11.87
C ILE A 313 -20.91 -28.58 -10.51
N VAL A 314 -21.71 -29.69 -10.54
CA VAL A 314 -22.21 -30.32 -9.32
C VAL A 314 -21.03 -30.82 -8.45
N ILE A 315 -20.06 -31.48 -9.07
CA ILE A 315 -18.90 -32.01 -8.35
C ILE A 315 -18.05 -30.89 -7.76
N THR A 316 -17.88 -29.77 -8.48
CA THR A 316 -17.17 -28.58 -7.97
C THR A 316 -17.86 -28.00 -6.74
N ILE A 317 -19.19 -27.90 -6.75
CA ILE A 317 -19.97 -27.42 -5.60
C ILE A 317 -19.83 -28.39 -4.42
N LEU A 318 -19.89 -29.70 -4.66
CA LEU A 318 -19.71 -30.71 -3.60
C LEU A 318 -18.30 -30.65 -2.99
N ILE A 319 -17.27 -30.48 -3.82
CA ILE A 319 -15.89 -30.29 -3.37
C ILE A 319 -15.76 -29.01 -2.55
N ALA A 320 -16.36 -27.90 -3.00
CA ALA A 320 -16.38 -26.64 -2.26
C ALA A 320 -17.00 -26.83 -0.86
N ILE A 321 -18.17 -27.46 -0.79
CA ILE A 321 -18.83 -27.75 0.48
C ILE A 321 -17.92 -28.61 1.39
N ALA A 322 -17.29 -29.65 0.84
CA ALA A 322 -16.39 -30.51 1.61
C ALA A 322 -15.19 -29.76 2.18
N ILE A 323 -14.54 -28.90 1.38
CA ILE A 323 -13.38 -28.10 1.82
C ILE A 323 -13.81 -27.10 2.91
N TYR A 324 -14.89 -26.35 2.69
CA TYR A 324 -15.39 -25.39 3.69
C TYR A 324 -15.87 -26.10 4.95
N ALA A 325 -16.51 -27.25 4.85
CA ALA A 325 -16.92 -28.05 6.01
C ALA A 325 -15.70 -28.55 6.81
N CYS A 326 -14.68 -29.08 6.12
CA CYS A 326 -13.44 -29.52 6.75
C CYS A 326 -12.77 -28.37 7.54
N ARG A 327 -12.64 -27.17 6.91
CA ARG A 327 -12.07 -25.99 7.52
C ARG A 327 -12.94 -25.48 8.70
N PHE A 328 -14.25 -25.45 8.54
CA PHE A 328 -15.16 -25.06 9.62
C PHE A 328 -15.05 -25.94 10.85
N VAL A 329 -15.10 -27.26 10.63
CA VAL A 329 -14.98 -28.26 11.70
C VAL A 329 -13.62 -28.13 12.39
N TRP A 330 -12.55 -27.97 11.62
CA TRP A 330 -11.20 -27.77 12.16
C TRP A 330 -11.10 -26.55 13.06
N VAL A 331 -11.51 -25.38 12.57
CA VAL A 331 -11.46 -24.14 13.35
C VAL A 331 -12.40 -24.19 14.56
N TYR A 332 -13.55 -24.79 14.45
CA TYR A 332 -14.50 -24.97 15.54
C TYR A 332 -13.90 -25.78 16.69
N PHE A 333 -13.24 -26.91 16.39
CA PHE A 333 -12.63 -27.74 17.43
C PHE A 333 -11.43 -27.05 18.08
N TRP A 334 -10.58 -26.38 17.31
CA TRP A 334 -9.39 -25.71 17.81
C TRP A 334 -9.60 -24.24 18.18
N TYR A 335 -10.84 -23.77 18.31
CA TYR A 335 -11.19 -22.37 18.63
C TYR A 335 -10.38 -21.76 19.76
N LYS A 336 -10.15 -22.50 20.86
CA LYS A 336 -9.41 -22.00 22.03
C LYS A 336 -7.96 -21.67 21.70
N ASP A 337 -7.33 -22.50 20.88
CA ASP A 337 -5.94 -22.28 20.47
C ASP A 337 -5.80 -21.15 19.45
N PHE A 338 -6.85 -20.87 18.67
CA PHE A 338 -6.84 -19.78 17.67
C PHE A 338 -7.14 -18.43 18.29
N TYR A 339 -8.13 -18.36 19.17
CA TYR A 339 -8.56 -17.09 19.75
C TYR A 339 -7.80 -16.71 21.04
N PHE A 340 -7.39 -17.71 21.83
CA PHE A 340 -6.66 -17.54 23.10
C PHE A 340 -5.31 -18.27 23.07
N PRO A 341 -4.35 -17.89 22.24
CA PRO A 341 -3.04 -18.53 22.28
C PRO A 341 -2.36 -18.28 23.64
N LYS A 342 -1.78 -19.33 24.21
CA LYS A 342 -1.26 -19.34 25.60
C LYS A 342 -0.27 -18.22 25.94
N ASN A 343 0.41 -17.66 24.94
CA ASN A 343 1.40 -16.58 25.13
C ASN A 343 0.78 -15.17 25.23
N ILE A 344 -0.49 -15.00 24.87
CA ILE A 344 -1.20 -13.71 25.00
C ILE A 344 -1.83 -13.57 26.39
N GLN A 345 -2.02 -14.67 27.12
CA GLN A 345 -2.64 -14.66 28.44
C GLN A 345 -1.88 -13.82 29.47
N SER A 346 -0.54 -13.71 29.34
CA SER A 346 0.29 -12.82 30.18
C SER A 346 0.12 -11.32 29.88
N TYR A 347 -0.37 -10.97 28.68
CA TYR A 347 -0.65 -9.57 28.32
C TYR A 347 -2.09 -9.15 28.57
N LEU A 348 -3.00 -10.11 28.81
CA LEU A 348 -4.40 -9.84 29.19
C LEU A 348 -4.53 -9.53 30.68
N ASP A 349 -3.53 -9.89 31.50
CA ASP A 349 -3.47 -9.54 32.92
C ASP A 349 -2.93 -8.11 33.16
N GLU A 350 -2.35 -7.46 32.15
CA GLU A 350 -1.98 -6.06 32.19
C GLU A 350 -2.92 -5.22 31.31
N GLU A 351 -3.90 -4.59 32.01
CA GLU A 351 -4.83 -3.56 31.53
C GLU A 351 -6.02 -3.99 30.66
N HIS A 352 -7.07 -4.17 31.36
CA HIS A 352 -8.45 -3.67 31.18
C HIS A 352 -8.55 -2.51 30.22
N ASP A 353 -9.26 -2.70 29.13
CA ASP A 353 -10.33 -1.87 28.57
C ASP A 353 -10.56 -2.14 27.08
N SER A 354 -10.88 -3.37 26.76
CA SER A 354 -11.68 -3.59 25.56
C SER A 354 -12.88 -4.44 25.93
N HIS A 355 -14.05 -3.81 26.05
CA HIS A 355 -15.36 -4.43 26.18
C HIS A 355 -15.77 -5.26 24.94
N GLU A 356 -14.82 -5.84 24.22
CA GLU A 356 -15.12 -6.75 23.11
C GLU A 356 -15.37 -8.14 23.70
N THR A 357 -16.65 -8.49 23.80
CA THR A 357 -17.04 -9.87 24.11
C THR A 357 -16.46 -10.79 23.03
N PRO A 358 -15.75 -11.88 23.42
CA PRO A 358 -15.20 -12.81 22.45
C PRO A 358 -16.31 -13.35 21.54
N PRO A 359 -16.08 -13.45 20.23
CA PRO A 359 -17.08 -13.98 19.30
C PRO A 359 -17.41 -15.42 19.67
N SER A 360 -18.66 -15.84 19.48
CA SER A 360 -19.02 -17.24 19.69
C SER A 360 -18.17 -18.15 18.78
N ARG A 361 -17.92 -19.39 19.24
CA ARG A 361 -17.13 -20.37 18.48
C ARG A 361 -17.64 -20.55 17.06
N VAL A 362 -18.96 -20.61 16.87
CA VAL A 362 -19.59 -20.78 15.56
C VAL A 362 -19.30 -19.57 14.67
N ARG A 363 -19.47 -18.34 15.20
CA ARG A 363 -19.21 -17.11 14.43
C ARG A 363 -17.74 -16.98 14.04
N TYR A 364 -16.83 -17.28 14.97
CA TYR A 364 -15.40 -17.27 14.69
C TYR A 364 -15.01 -18.29 13.61
N ALA A 365 -15.47 -19.55 13.79
CA ALA A 365 -15.21 -20.61 12.81
C ALA A 365 -15.79 -20.26 11.44
N PHE A 366 -16.98 -19.67 11.39
CA PHE A 366 -17.60 -19.28 10.14
C PHE A 366 -16.83 -18.15 9.44
N ILE A 367 -16.40 -17.11 10.18
CA ILE A 367 -15.57 -16.02 9.61
C ILE A 367 -14.25 -16.59 9.07
N MET A 368 -13.52 -17.39 9.86
CA MET A 368 -12.25 -17.98 9.44
C MET A 368 -12.40 -18.94 8.25
N THR A 369 -13.55 -19.60 8.14
CA THR A 369 -13.86 -20.46 6.99
C THR A 369 -14.07 -19.63 5.74
N MET A 370 -14.85 -18.55 5.82
CA MET A 370 -15.10 -17.65 4.68
C MET A 370 -13.83 -16.88 4.24
N CYS A 371 -12.84 -16.76 5.12
CA CYS A 371 -11.51 -16.23 4.77
C CYS A 371 -10.64 -17.25 4.01
N GLY A 372 -11.06 -18.49 3.83
CA GLY A 372 -10.38 -19.47 3.00
C GLY A 372 -10.60 -19.23 1.51
N ILE A 373 -10.03 -18.16 0.99
CA ILE A 373 -10.13 -17.78 -0.43
C ILE A 373 -9.01 -18.47 -1.19
N HIS A 374 -9.33 -19.17 -2.28
CA HIS A 374 -8.33 -19.75 -3.16
C HIS A 374 -7.81 -18.68 -4.13
N GLY A 375 -6.50 -18.67 -4.35
CA GLY A 375 -5.84 -17.60 -5.09
C GLY A 375 -4.99 -18.09 -6.27
N THR A 376 -3.96 -17.32 -6.54
CA THR A 376 -3.05 -17.46 -7.66
C THR A 376 -2.29 -18.78 -7.66
N ILE A 377 -1.93 -19.32 -6.49
CA ILE A 377 -1.14 -20.53 -6.36
C ILE A 377 -1.95 -21.78 -6.70
N SER A 378 -3.23 -21.84 -6.28
CA SER A 378 -4.14 -22.94 -6.68
C SER A 378 -4.23 -23.05 -8.20
N LEU A 379 -4.42 -21.93 -8.89
CA LEU A 379 -4.46 -21.92 -10.36
C LEU A 379 -3.12 -22.35 -10.97
N SER A 380 -2.02 -21.82 -10.42
CA SER A 380 -0.68 -22.16 -10.90
C SER A 380 -0.44 -23.66 -10.87
N MET A 381 -0.75 -24.31 -9.75
CA MET A 381 -0.63 -25.77 -9.62
C MET A 381 -1.54 -26.51 -10.60
N ALA A 382 -2.80 -26.05 -10.79
CA ALA A 382 -3.71 -26.67 -11.72
C ALA A 382 -3.15 -26.65 -13.16
N LEU A 383 -2.56 -25.54 -13.58
CA LEU A 383 -1.94 -25.38 -14.88
C LEU A 383 -0.70 -26.28 -15.08
N THR A 384 -0.03 -26.71 -13.97
CA THR A 384 1.13 -27.62 -14.01
C THR A 384 0.73 -29.11 -14.09
N LEU A 385 -0.57 -29.46 -14.09
CA LEU A 385 -1.02 -30.84 -14.30
C LEU A 385 -0.43 -31.41 -15.59
N PRO A 386 0.11 -32.65 -15.55
CA PRO A 386 0.77 -33.26 -16.71
C PRO A 386 -0.21 -33.52 -17.85
N PHE A 387 0.28 -33.37 -19.08
CA PHE A 387 -0.47 -33.77 -20.28
C PHE A 387 -0.42 -35.28 -20.51
N ILE A 388 0.65 -35.92 -20.05
CA ILE A 388 0.93 -37.34 -20.27
C ILE A 388 1.17 -38.00 -18.91
N ILE A 389 0.57 -39.14 -18.72
CA ILE A 389 0.70 -40.00 -17.54
C ILE A 389 1.44 -41.30 -17.84
N THR A 390 1.39 -42.27 -16.94
CA THR A 390 2.01 -43.58 -17.03
C THR A 390 1.91 -44.17 -18.46
N LYS A 391 3.04 -44.66 -18.99
CA LYS A 391 3.16 -45.30 -20.30
C LYS A 391 2.88 -44.43 -21.53
N GLY A 392 2.98 -43.10 -21.38
CA GLY A 392 2.77 -42.18 -22.51
C GLY A 392 1.30 -41.94 -22.89
N GLN A 393 0.35 -42.32 -22.04
CA GLN A 393 -1.08 -42.04 -22.24
C GLN A 393 -1.39 -40.60 -21.95
N ALA A 394 -2.26 -39.99 -22.74
CA ALA A 394 -2.78 -38.63 -22.45
C ALA A 394 -3.59 -38.65 -21.15
N PHE A 395 -3.49 -37.61 -20.36
CA PHE A 395 -4.28 -37.47 -19.14
C PHE A 395 -5.64 -36.85 -19.45
N GLU A 396 -6.64 -37.68 -19.67
CA GLU A 396 -8.00 -37.32 -20.11
C GLU A 396 -8.66 -36.30 -19.18
N TYR A 397 -8.51 -36.44 -17.85
CA TYR A 397 -9.17 -35.61 -16.85
C TYR A 397 -8.48 -34.24 -16.59
N ARG A 398 -7.41 -33.92 -17.33
CA ARG A 398 -6.65 -32.68 -17.10
C ARG A 398 -7.51 -31.42 -17.19
N ASN A 399 -8.35 -31.33 -18.22
CA ASN A 399 -9.20 -30.16 -18.46
C ASN A 399 -10.34 -30.07 -17.43
N ASP A 400 -10.86 -31.22 -16.99
CA ASP A 400 -11.87 -31.29 -15.93
C ASP A 400 -11.31 -30.78 -14.60
N LEU A 401 -10.08 -31.16 -14.23
CA LEU A 401 -9.43 -30.68 -13.02
C LEU A 401 -9.07 -29.20 -13.11
N LEU A 402 -8.69 -28.70 -14.27
CA LEU A 402 -8.50 -27.27 -14.54
C LEU A 402 -9.81 -26.48 -14.37
N PHE A 403 -10.93 -27.04 -14.88
CA PHE A 403 -12.24 -26.47 -14.70
C PHE A 403 -12.60 -26.36 -13.21
N ILE A 404 -12.49 -27.48 -12.46
CA ILE A 404 -12.80 -27.51 -11.02
C ILE A 404 -11.94 -26.48 -10.27
N ALA A 405 -10.64 -26.43 -10.52
CA ALA A 405 -9.76 -25.49 -9.86
C ALA A 405 -10.11 -24.03 -10.17
N SER A 406 -10.36 -23.71 -11.44
CA SER A 406 -10.71 -22.36 -11.89
C SER A 406 -12.05 -21.88 -11.31
N PHE A 407 -13.06 -22.73 -11.35
CA PHE A 407 -14.37 -22.42 -10.79
C PHE A 407 -14.34 -22.34 -9.26
N MET A 408 -13.52 -23.16 -8.60
CA MET A 408 -13.35 -23.08 -7.15
C MET A 408 -12.73 -21.74 -6.72
N VAL A 409 -11.75 -21.22 -7.46
CA VAL A 409 -11.20 -19.87 -7.22
C VAL A 409 -12.30 -18.82 -7.36
N LEU A 410 -13.12 -18.89 -8.43
CA LEU A 410 -14.24 -17.95 -8.63
C LEU A 410 -15.28 -18.06 -7.51
N ILE A 411 -15.71 -19.28 -7.16
CA ILE A 411 -16.70 -19.52 -6.10
C ILE A 411 -16.18 -18.93 -4.76
N SER A 412 -14.93 -19.20 -4.42
CA SER A 412 -14.35 -18.72 -3.16
C SER A 412 -14.29 -17.18 -3.10
N LEU A 413 -13.88 -16.52 -4.18
CA LEU A 413 -13.85 -15.07 -4.27
C LEU A 413 -15.25 -14.45 -4.18
N ILE A 414 -16.23 -14.99 -4.92
CA ILE A 414 -17.62 -14.50 -4.92
C ILE A 414 -18.24 -14.70 -3.53
N LEU A 415 -18.08 -15.89 -2.95
CA LEU A 415 -18.62 -16.21 -1.63
C LEU A 415 -18.05 -15.29 -0.55
N ALA A 416 -16.74 -15.09 -0.54
CA ALA A 416 -16.08 -14.17 0.41
C ALA A 416 -16.54 -12.72 0.22
N GLN A 417 -16.64 -12.25 -1.03
CA GLN A 417 -17.08 -10.88 -1.34
C GLN A 417 -18.51 -10.60 -0.88
N ILE A 418 -19.39 -11.60 -0.92
CA ILE A 418 -20.78 -11.45 -0.49
C ILE A 418 -20.89 -11.63 1.03
N VAL A 419 -20.29 -12.68 1.58
CA VAL A 419 -20.53 -13.10 2.95
C VAL A 419 -19.70 -12.30 3.98
N LEU A 420 -18.40 -12.08 3.72
CA LEU A 420 -17.54 -11.40 4.70
C LEU A 420 -18.03 -9.99 5.06
N PRO A 421 -18.41 -9.12 4.12
CA PRO A 421 -18.94 -7.79 4.46
C PRO A 421 -20.24 -7.82 5.27
N LEU A 422 -21.04 -8.90 5.17
CA LEU A 422 -22.30 -9.04 5.89
C LEU A 422 -22.11 -9.51 7.34
N ILE A 423 -21.10 -10.34 7.60
CA ILE A 423 -20.87 -10.94 8.92
C ILE A 423 -19.83 -10.21 9.76
N THR A 424 -18.99 -9.38 9.13
CA THR A 424 -17.95 -8.60 9.82
C THR A 424 -18.43 -7.17 10.07
N PRO A 425 -18.31 -6.63 11.30
CA PRO A 425 -18.72 -5.27 11.59
C PRO A 425 -17.84 -4.26 10.83
N SER A 426 -18.43 -3.13 10.47
CA SER A 426 -17.67 -2.03 9.87
C SER A 426 -16.74 -1.41 10.92
N ALA A 427 -15.55 -1.00 10.49
CA ALA A 427 -14.63 -0.26 11.36
C ALA A 427 -15.20 1.12 11.78
N GLU A 428 -16.17 1.63 11.01
CA GLU A 428 -16.90 2.87 11.33
C GLU A 428 -17.97 2.67 12.40
N ASP A 429 -18.51 1.44 12.56
CA ASP A 429 -19.55 1.14 13.54
C ASP A 429 -19.01 0.98 14.96
N THR A 430 -17.72 0.74 15.13
CA THR A 430 -17.09 0.83 16.43
C THR A 430 -16.91 2.30 16.74
N THR A 431 -17.78 2.86 17.56
CA THR A 431 -17.62 4.18 18.17
C THR A 431 -16.39 4.16 19.08
N PHE A 432 -15.21 4.16 18.45
CA PHE A 432 -13.99 4.51 19.17
C PHE A 432 -14.18 5.96 19.61
N LYS A 433 -14.44 6.17 20.90
CA LYS A 433 -14.56 7.50 21.52
C LYS A 433 -13.26 8.31 21.48
N GLY A 434 -12.32 7.94 20.63
CA GLY A 434 -11.04 8.59 20.45
C GLY A 434 -11.04 9.65 19.34
N MET A 435 -9.88 10.24 19.13
CA MET A 435 -9.68 11.26 18.12
C MET A 435 -9.73 10.68 16.70
N THR A 436 -10.41 11.36 15.78
CA THR A 436 -10.32 11.10 14.34
C THR A 436 -8.91 11.43 13.83
N TYR A 437 -8.56 10.99 12.61
CA TYR A 437 -7.29 11.35 11.97
C TYR A 437 -7.05 12.86 11.99
N GLN A 438 -8.07 13.63 11.66
CA GLN A 438 -7.99 15.08 11.54
C GLN A 438 -7.81 15.75 12.90
N SER A 439 -8.61 15.38 13.90
CA SER A 439 -8.48 15.94 15.25
C SER A 439 -7.17 15.55 15.93
N ALA A 440 -6.67 14.33 15.70
CA ALA A 440 -5.37 13.90 16.20
C ALA A 440 -4.23 14.68 15.53
N LYS A 441 -4.32 14.90 14.20
CA LYS A 441 -3.32 15.66 13.46
C LYS A 441 -3.32 17.13 13.84
N ILE A 442 -4.49 17.75 14.02
CA ILE A 442 -4.64 19.11 14.55
C ILE A 442 -3.97 19.22 15.93
N PHE A 443 -4.23 18.26 16.83
CA PHE A 443 -3.62 18.25 18.16
C PHE A 443 -2.09 18.18 18.09
N ILE A 444 -1.53 17.29 17.26
CA ILE A 444 -0.09 17.13 17.10
C ILE A 444 0.52 18.43 16.55
N VAL A 445 -0.05 18.99 15.49
CA VAL A 445 0.45 20.24 14.86
C VAL A 445 0.38 21.41 15.84
N GLN A 446 -0.70 21.54 16.62
CA GLN A 446 -0.82 22.57 17.66
C GLN A 446 0.28 22.45 18.73
N LYS A 447 0.59 21.23 19.16
CA LYS A 447 1.66 20.98 20.14
C LYS A 447 3.05 21.30 19.58
N VAL A 448 3.31 20.99 18.32
CA VAL A 448 4.55 21.37 17.62
C VAL A 448 4.68 22.90 17.56
N ILE A 449 3.61 23.60 17.18
CA ILE A 449 3.60 25.07 17.16
C ILE A 449 3.86 25.64 18.56
N GLN A 450 3.24 25.08 19.60
CA GLN A 450 3.42 25.52 20.98
C GLN A 450 4.85 25.33 21.45
N HIS A 451 5.50 24.22 21.12
CA HIS A 451 6.89 23.92 21.43
C HIS A 451 7.83 24.99 20.81
N PHE A 452 7.78 25.18 19.51
CA PHE A 452 8.62 26.15 18.82
C PHE A 452 8.34 27.61 19.19
N LYS A 453 7.11 27.94 19.56
CA LYS A 453 6.76 29.26 20.09
C LYS A 453 7.41 29.52 21.47
N ASN A 454 7.54 28.47 22.29
CA ASN A 454 8.21 28.56 23.57
C ASN A 454 9.74 28.66 23.42
N GLU A 455 10.34 27.88 22.54
CA GLU A 455 11.76 27.93 22.23
C GLU A 455 12.15 29.30 21.63
N SER A 456 11.36 29.80 20.67
CA SER A 456 11.57 31.15 20.10
C SER A 456 11.47 32.28 21.10
N LYS A 457 10.80 32.10 22.25
CA LYS A 457 10.79 33.09 23.35
C LYS A 457 12.06 33.07 24.20
N LYS A 458 12.69 31.87 24.34
CA LYS A 458 13.92 31.69 25.13
C LYS A 458 15.12 32.27 24.40
N ASP A 459 15.21 32.07 23.09
CA ASP A 459 16.29 32.56 22.25
C ASP A 459 15.80 33.66 21.29
N LYS A 460 15.84 34.91 21.77
CA LYS A 460 15.40 36.09 20.99
C LYS A 460 16.26 36.37 19.74
N ASN A 461 17.45 35.81 19.66
CA ASN A 461 18.39 36.04 18.56
C ASN A 461 18.27 35.00 17.44
N ASP A 462 17.64 33.86 17.68
CA ASP A 462 17.45 32.84 16.64
C ASP A 462 16.19 33.12 15.82
N THR A 463 16.37 33.70 14.65
CA THR A 463 15.30 33.99 13.69
C THR A 463 14.91 32.75 12.88
N ASN A 464 15.58 31.61 13.04
CA ASN A 464 15.44 30.40 12.20
C ASN A 464 14.20 29.57 12.55
N TYR A 465 13.60 29.72 13.74
CA TYR A 465 12.32 29.09 14.11
C TYR A 465 11.12 29.58 13.30
N ARG A 466 11.15 30.85 12.85
CA ARG A 466 10.00 31.46 12.14
C ARG A 466 9.59 30.73 10.86
N PRO A 467 10.49 30.26 9.97
CA PRO A 467 10.10 29.52 8.78
C PRO A 467 9.41 28.20 9.08
N VAL A 468 9.85 27.49 10.13
CA VAL A 468 9.26 26.23 10.56
C VAL A 468 7.88 26.47 11.18
N LEU A 469 7.74 27.47 12.05
CA LEU A 469 6.47 27.90 12.61
C LEU A 469 5.44 28.25 11.51
N ASN A 470 5.85 29.00 10.50
CA ASN A 470 4.97 29.39 9.40
C ASN A 470 4.49 28.18 8.58
N GLN A 471 5.34 27.19 8.38
CA GLN A 471 4.94 25.96 7.70
C GLN A 471 3.86 25.22 8.49
N TYR A 472 4.05 25.05 9.81
CA TYR A 472 3.06 24.37 10.66
C TYR A 472 1.79 25.18 10.88
N TYR A 473 1.85 26.50 10.90
CA TYR A 473 0.66 27.35 10.86
C TYR A 473 -0.14 27.17 9.56
N GLY A 474 0.55 27.09 8.41
CA GLY A 474 -0.09 26.79 7.14
C GLY A 474 -0.75 25.41 7.09
N GLU A 475 -0.10 24.40 7.66
CA GLU A 475 -0.66 23.04 7.79
C GLU A 475 -1.89 23.04 8.71
N LEU A 476 -1.84 23.74 9.84
CA LEU A 476 -2.97 23.86 10.76
C LEU A 476 -4.17 24.55 10.11
N LEU A 477 -3.93 25.62 9.35
CA LEU A 477 -4.98 26.34 8.63
C LEU A 477 -5.66 25.46 7.57
N PHE A 478 -4.88 24.67 6.85
CA PHE A 478 -5.40 23.68 5.90
C PHE A 478 -6.28 22.62 6.57
N LEU A 479 -5.83 22.08 7.71
CA LEU A 479 -6.56 21.09 8.47
C LEU A 479 -7.88 21.65 9.05
N LEU A 480 -7.87 22.88 9.57
CA LEU A 480 -9.08 23.52 10.11
C LEU A 480 -10.10 23.85 9.02
N ASN A 481 -9.66 24.28 7.83
CA ASN A 481 -10.57 24.58 6.71
C ASN A 481 -11.20 23.32 6.07
N SER A 482 -10.71 22.13 6.39
CA SER A 482 -11.27 20.86 5.90
C SER A 482 -12.50 20.40 6.70
N GLU A 483 -12.82 21.04 7.84
CA GLU A 483 -14.04 20.78 8.64
C GLU A 483 -14.97 22.02 8.64
N PRO A 484 -15.97 22.09 7.77
CA PRO A 484 -16.82 23.29 7.63
C PRO A 484 -17.73 23.59 8.82
N ASP A 485 -17.89 22.65 9.76
CA ASP A 485 -18.88 22.80 10.86
C ASP A 485 -18.24 23.06 12.24
N ASN A 486 -16.92 23.21 12.34
CA ASN A 486 -16.25 23.47 13.60
C ASN A 486 -16.33 24.96 13.99
N GLN A 487 -16.52 25.23 15.28
CA GLN A 487 -16.62 26.59 15.83
C GLN A 487 -15.37 27.44 15.48
N ASN A 488 -14.19 26.83 15.43
CA ASN A 488 -12.92 27.43 15.03
C ASN A 488 -12.90 27.85 13.55
N THR A 489 -13.56 27.09 12.68
CA THR A 489 -13.66 27.41 11.24
C THR A 489 -14.56 28.62 11.00
N LYS A 490 -15.63 28.77 11.77
CA LYS A 490 -16.54 29.92 11.69
C LYS A 490 -15.83 31.20 12.15
N GLU A 491 -15.06 31.13 13.23
CA GLU A 491 -14.28 32.28 13.73
C GLU A 491 -13.14 32.66 12.77
N LEU A 492 -12.46 31.67 12.20
CA LEU A 492 -11.42 31.90 11.19
C LEU A 492 -11.98 32.63 9.98
N LYS A 493 -13.13 32.18 9.47
CA LYS A 493 -13.82 32.82 8.34
C LYS A 493 -14.26 34.24 8.65
N ARG A 494 -14.76 34.47 9.87
CA ARG A 494 -15.08 35.84 10.35
C ARG A 494 -13.87 36.77 10.33
N LEU A 495 -12.71 36.30 10.78
CA LEU A 495 -11.46 37.05 10.80
C LEU A 495 -10.91 37.29 9.39
N GLU A 496 -11.02 36.31 8.49
CA GLU A 496 -10.67 36.47 7.07
C GLU A 496 -11.57 37.54 6.38
N ASP A 497 -12.86 37.54 6.66
CA ASP A 497 -13.79 38.53 6.13
C ASP A 497 -13.46 39.93 6.66
N ILE A 498 -13.13 40.07 7.95
CA ILE A 498 -12.65 41.32 8.53
C ILE A 498 -11.39 41.80 7.80
N ALA A 499 -10.43 40.90 7.57
CA ALA A 499 -9.18 41.23 6.87
C ALA A 499 -9.44 41.71 5.44
N LYS A 500 -10.35 41.08 4.69
CA LYS A 500 -10.77 41.52 3.33
C LYS A 500 -11.41 42.88 3.31
N VAL A 501 -12.28 43.20 4.28
CA VAL A 501 -12.90 44.53 4.41
C VAL A 501 -11.84 45.59 4.65
N ILE A 502 -10.85 45.33 5.49
CA ILE A 502 -9.75 46.26 5.78
C ILE A 502 -8.83 46.43 4.57
N GLU A 503 -8.56 45.34 3.86
CA GLU A 503 -7.81 45.37 2.60
C GLU A 503 -8.47 46.33 1.61
N THR A 504 -9.76 46.12 1.33
CA THR A 504 -10.53 46.92 0.38
C THR A 504 -10.56 48.42 0.79
N SER A 505 -10.90 48.70 2.05
CA SER A 505 -10.96 50.09 2.55
C SER A 505 -9.58 50.76 2.58
N THR A 506 -8.51 50.02 2.78
CA THR A 506 -7.14 50.55 2.74
C THR A 506 -6.73 50.88 1.30
N LEU A 507 -7.07 50.03 0.33
CA LEU A 507 -6.79 50.26 -1.08
C LEU A 507 -7.55 51.48 -1.60
N GLU A 508 -8.82 51.67 -1.24
CA GLU A 508 -9.62 52.86 -1.59
C GLU A 508 -9.00 54.13 -1.02
N ARG A 509 -8.61 54.13 0.28
CA ARG A 509 -7.93 55.30 0.89
C ARG A 509 -6.58 55.62 0.23
N LEU A 510 -5.89 54.66 -0.34
CA LEU A 510 -4.63 54.92 -1.05
C LEU A 510 -4.86 55.61 -2.37
N ILE A 511 -5.98 55.32 -3.06
CA ILE A 511 -6.42 56.06 -4.26
C ILE A 511 -6.79 57.49 -3.90
N ASP A 512 -7.69 57.67 -2.93
CA ASP A 512 -8.21 58.98 -2.52
C ASP A 512 -7.09 59.91 -2.07
N LYS A 513 -6.02 59.38 -1.45
CA LYS A 513 -4.85 60.16 -1.03
C LYS A 513 -3.81 60.35 -2.14
N GLY A 514 -4.06 59.87 -3.36
CA GLY A 514 -3.13 59.97 -4.49
C GLY A 514 -1.81 59.19 -4.29
N LYS A 515 -1.80 58.22 -3.34
CA LYS A 515 -0.61 57.41 -3.03
C LYS A 515 -0.49 56.14 -3.85
N ALA A 516 -1.51 55.76 -4.60
CA ALA A 516 -1.54 54.65 -5.52
C ALA A 516 -2.45 54.93 -6.71
N THR A 517 -2.10 54.48 -7.89
CA THR A 517 -2.93 54.55 -9.08
C THR A 517 -3.85 53.32 -9.19
N TYR A 518 -4.94 53.45 -9.96
CA TYR A 518 -5.79 52.28 -10.28
C TYR A 518 -5.00 51.12 -10.88
N GLN A 519 -3.95 51.42 -11.64
CA GLN A 519 -3.10 50.42 -12.27
C GLN A 519 -2.25 49.68 -11.24
N ASP A 520 -1.72 50.35 -10.22
CA ASP A 520 -0.95 49.75 -9.12
C ASP A 520 -1.81 48.81 -8.27
N ILE A 521 -3.07 49.18 -8.03
CA ILE A 521 -4.01 48.33 -7.30
C ILE A 521 -4.41 47.11 -8.11
N ASN A 522 -4.60 47.25 -9.43
CA ASN A 522 -4.89 46.12 -10.28
C ASN A 522 -3.70 45.14 -10.34
N ASN A 523 -2.46 45.66 -10.41
CA ASN A 523 -1.25 44.88 -10.31
C ASN A 523 -1.12 44.15 -8.94
N TYR A 524 -1.48 44.83 -7.86
CA TYR A 524 -1.54 44.24 -6.52
C TYR A 524 -2.55 43.10 -6.46
N ARG A 525 -3.81 43.30 -6.92
CA ARG A 525 -4.85 42.27 -6.94
C ARG A 525 -4.42 41.05 -7.77
N ASN A 526 -3.85 41.23 -8.95
CA ASN A 526 -3.36 40.15 -9.80
C ASN A 526 -2.26 39.33 -9.12
N ILE A 527 -1.39 39.98 -8.34
CA ILE A 527 -0.32 39.29 -7.62
C ILE A 527 -0.86 38.50 -6.43
N VAL A 528 -1.84 39.06 -5.70
CA VAL A 528 -2.51 38.38 -4.59
C VAL A 528 -3.29 37.17 -5.11
N GLU A 529 -4.08 37.31 -6.17
CA GLU A 529 -4.85 36.23 -6.79
C GLU A 529 -3.95 35.09 -7.30
N LEU A 530 -2.83 35.41 -7.93
CA LEU A 530 -1.84 34.43 -8.35
C LEU A 530 -1.18 33.69 -7.17
N THR A 531 -1.15 34.30 -6.00
CA THR A 531 -0.56 33.68 -4.81
C THR A 531 -1.57 32.79 -4.09
N GLU A 532 -2.85 33.15 -4.10
CA GLU A 532 -3.94 32.36 -3.50
C GLU A 532 -4.33 31.14 -4.34
N THR A 533 -4.44 31.29 -5.66
CA THR A 533 -4.80 30.17 -6.57
C THR A 533 -3.77 29.04 -6.58
N HIS A 534 -2.51 29.30 -6.28
CA HIS A 534 -1.51 28.24 -6.16
C HIS A 534 -1.68 27.34 -4.93
N ARG A 535 -2.45 27.77 -3.94
CA ARG A 535 -2.57 27.12 -2.64
C ARG A 535 -3.81 26.21 -2.54
N THR A 536 -4.90 26.54 -3.23
CA THR A 536 -6.22 25.87 -3.08
C THR A 536 -6.64 25.02 -4.30
N ALA A 537 -5.93 25.14 -5.43
CA ALA A 537 -6.35 24.52 -6.68
C ALA A 537 -6.17 22.98 -6.71
N SER A 538 -7.18 22.28 -7.17
CA SER A 538 -7.16 20.87 -7.56
C SER A 538 -6.07 20.57 -8.61
N PHE A 539 -5.61 19.32 -8.73
CA PHE A 539 -4.60 18.91 -9.71
C PHE A 539 -4.98 19.30 -11.15
N VAL A 540 -6.26 19.21 -11.51
CA VAL A 540 -6.79 19.59 -12.83
C VAL A 540 -6.71 21.11 -13.04
N GLU A 541 -7.02 21.89 -12.01
CA GLU A 541 -6.92 23.37 -12.06
C GLU A 541 -5.47 23.84 -12.10
N LYS A 542 -4.56 23.14 -11.39
CA LYS A 542 -3.10 23.40 -11.49
C LYS A 542 -2.58 23.16 -12.91
N PHE A 543 -3.07 22.11 -13.58
CA PHE A 543 -2.72 21.79 -14.95
C PHE A 543 -3.29 22.80 -15.94
N ALA A 544 -4.54 23.18 -15.81
CA ALA A 544 -5.18 24.22 -16.60
C ALA A 544 -4.49 25.59 -16.43
N ASN A 545 -4.14 25.94 -15.20
CA ASN A 545 -3.43 27.19 -14.89
C ASN A 545 -1.97 27.16 -15.41
N PHE A 546 -1.31 25.99 -15.42
CA PHE A 546 0.01 25.82 -16.05
C PHE A 546 -0.05 26.08 -17.57
N PHE A 547 -1.03 25.55 -18.29
CA PHE A 547 -1.22 25.81 -19.72
C PHE A 547 -1.60 27.26 -19.99
N LYS A 548 -2.45 27.85 -19.17
CA LYS A 548 -2.81 29.28 -19.24
C LYS A 548 -1.56 30.16 -19.03
N MET A 549 -0.71 29.82 -18.09
CA MET A 549 0.55 30.50 -17.83
C MET A 549 1.58 30.29 -18.95
N LEU A 550 1.65 29.09 -19.51
CA LEU A 550 2.51 28.78 -20.67
C LEU A 550 2.05 29.57 -21.90
N TRP A 551 0.75 29.62 -22.16
CA TRP A 551 0.17 30.39 -23.26
C TRP A 551 0.39 31.90 -23.09
N LEU A 552 0.21 32.44 -21.88
CA LEU A 552 0.52 33.83 -21.57
C LEU A 552 2.02 34.14 -21.72
N ARG A 553 2.91 33.22 -21.34
CA ARG A 553 4.36 33.34 -21.59
C ARG A 553 4.70 33.33 -23.08
N LEU A 554 4.08 32.43 -23.86
CA LEU A 554 4.29 32.38 -25.33
C LEU A 554 3.75 33.62 -26.02
N LYS A 555 2.61 34.15 -25.57
CA LYS A 555 2.03 35.40 -26.05
C LYS A 555 2.91 36.62 -25.68
N ALA A 556 3.42 36.64 -24.46
CA ALA A 556 4.39 37.66 -24.01
C ALA A 556 5.71 37.60 -24.76
N MET A 557 6.22 36.40 -25.07
CA MET A 557 7.44 36.25 -25.85
C MET A 557 7.30 36.73 -27.32
N LYS A 558 6.12 36.55 -27.94
CA LYS A 558 5.82 37.10 -29.26
C LYS A 558 5.80 38.64 -29.26
N HIS A 559 5.31 39.25 -28.15
CA HIS A 559 5.32 40.73 -28.00
C HIS A 559 6.68 41.28 -27.56
N TYR A 560 7.52 40.42 -26.90
CA TYR A 560 8.86 40.83 -26.41
C TYR A 560 9.89 41.03 -27.48
N LYS A 561 9.70 40.47 -28.70
CA LYS A 561 10.64 40.61 -29.85
C LYS A 561 10.57 41.95 -30.56
N ALA A 562 9.58 42.82 -30.18
CA ALA A 562 9.27 44.04 -30.95
C ALA A 562 9.59 45.35 -30.23
N LEU A 563 10.15 45.43 -29.02
CA LEU A 563 10.31 46.70 -28.29
C LEU A 563 11.56 46.75 -27.37
N ASN A 564 12.19 47.91 -27.31
CA ASN A 564 13.44 48.29 -26.64
C ASN A 564 13.52 47.83 -25.16
N LYS A 565 14.64 47.17 -24.82
CA LYS A 565 14.85 46.35 -23.65
C LYS A 565 14.99 47.10 -22.31
N GLU A 566 15.48 48.33 -22.29
CA GLU A 566 15.91 49.05 -21.09
C GLU A 566 14.81 49.84 -20.39
N SER A 567 13.95 50.55 -21.12
CA SER A 567 12.89 51.35 -20.53
C SER A 567 11.79 50.53 -19.83
N LYS A 568 11.45 49.36 -20.38
CA LYS A 568 10.45 48.44 -19.80
C LYS A 568 10.93 47.69 -18.58
N LYS A 569 12.22 47.45 -18.46
CA LYS A 569 12.79 46.82 -17.24
C LYS A 569 12.66 47.78 -16.07
N GLN A 570 12.89 49.04 -16.29
CA GLN A 570 12.79 50.10 -15.25
C GLN A 570 11.34 50.38 -14.84
N GLU A 571 10.42 50.35 -15.79
CA GLU A 571 8.98 50.48 -15.55
C GLU A 571 8.41 49.30 -14.75
N PHE A 572 8.83 48.09 -15.05
CA PHE A 572 8.45 46.87 -14.31
C PHE A 572 9.06 46.84 -12.89
N GLU A 573 10.31 47.28 -12.71
CA GLU A 573 10.93 47.40 -11.39
C GLU A 573 10.27 48.44 -10.51
N ASN A 574 9.83 49.54 -11.08
CA ASN A 574 9.11 50.59 -10.38
C ASN A 574 7.70 50.12 -9.99
N SER A 575 6.94 49.55 -10.89
CA SER A 575 5.64 48.95 -10.59
C SER A 575 5.71 47.88 -9.49
N PHE A 576 6.74 47.04 -9.49
CA PHE A 576 6.94 46.03 -8.44
C PHE A 576 7.28 46.67 -7.09
N LYS A 577 8.05 47.73 -7.04
CA LYS A 577 8.34 48.48 -5.80
C LYS A 577 7.07 49.15 -5.23
N ASP A 578 6.20 49.65 -6.10
CA ASP A 578 4.96 50.29 -5.68
C ASP A 578 3.96 49.26 -5.15
N VAL A 579 3.83 48.08 -5.78
CA VAL A 579 3.06 46.96 -5.22
C VAL A 579 3.60 46.54 -3.85
N GLN A 580 4.92 46.50 -3.65
CA GLN A 580 5.51 46.17 -2.34
C GLN A 580 5.18 47.22 -1.26
N LYS A 581 5.11 48.53 -1.64
CA LYS A 581 4.71 49.60 -0.71
C LYS A 581 3.25 49.44 -0.32
N ILE A 582 2.37 49.26 -1.30
CA ILE A 582 0.94 49.01 -1.08
C ILE A 582 0.73 47.82 -0.15
N MET A 583 1.34 46.70 -0.44
CA MET A 583 1.24 45.48 0.38
C MET A 583 1.72 45.71 1.82
N ARG A 584 2.77 46.48 2.02
CA ARG A 584 3.27 46.81 3.35
C ARG A 584 2.23 47.58 4.17
N ILE A 585 1.56 48.56 3.54
CA ILE A 585 0.55 49.39 4.19
C ILE A 585 -0.70 48.58 4.49
N VAL A 586 -1.17 47.79 3.51
CA VAL A 586 -2.35 46.92 3.66
C VAL A 586 -2.13 45.89 4.77
N ASN A 587 -1.02 45.19 4.74
CA ASN A 587 -0.72 44.16 5.76
C ASN A 587 -0.57 44.78 7.16
N HIS A 588 0.04 45.98 7.27
CA HIS A 588 0.16 46.64 8.54
C HIS A 588 -1.21 46.98 9.15
N ASN A 589 -2.12 47.50 8.37
CA ASN A 589 -3.48 47.87 8.81
C ASN A 589 -4.30 46.60 9.19
N ILE A 590 -4.18 45.54 8.41
CA ILE A 590 -4.86 44.27 8.68
C ILE A 590 -4.34 43.69 10.00
N ILE A 591 -3.00 43.66 10.19
CA ILE A 591 -2.40 43.11 11.40
C ILE A 591 -2.79 43.90 12.65
N LEU A 592 -2.82 45.24 12.56
CA LEU A 592 -3.27 46.07 13.67
C LEU A 592 -4.70 45.72 14.08
N ARG A 593 -5.62 45.70 13.11
CA ARG A 593 -7.03 45.41 13.39
C ARG A 593 -7.26 43.97 13.92
N LEU A 594 -6.60 43.00 13.32
CA LEU A 594 -6.70 41.61 13.81
C LEU A 594 -6.17 41.44 15.24
N LYS A 595 -5.17 42.24 15.65
CA LYS A 595 -4.69 42.25 17.04
C LYS A 595 -5.69 42.87 18.00
N GLU A 596 -6.48 43.83 17.56
CA GLU A 596 -7.58 44.43 18.35
C GLU A 596 -8.74 43.44 18.55
N GLU A 597 -9.00 42.58 17.57
CA GLU A 597 -10.01 41.51 17.66
C GLU A 597 -9.56 40.30 18.49
N GLN A 598 -8.28 40.25 18.92
CA GLN A 598 -7.70 39.13 19.66
C GLN A 598 -8.24 39.09 21.09
N ASN A 599 -8.81 37.94 21.48
CA ASN A 599 -9.25 37.63 22.85
C ASN A 599 -8.66 36.31 23.33
N SER A 600 -8.94 35.88 24.55
CA SER A 600 -8.38 34.64 25.14
C SER A 600 -8.81 33.37 24.42
N THR A 601 -9.91 33.38 23.66
CA THR A 601 -10.50 32.21 22.99
C THR A 601 -10.07 32.07 21.53
N ASN A 602 -9.65 33.16 20.84
CA ASN A 602 -9.35 33.19 19.41
C ASN A 602 -7.87 33.52 19.09
N VAL A 603 -6.97 33.42 20.06
CA VAL A 603 -5.53 33.74 19.88
C VAL A 603 -4.90 32.95 18.73
N LEU A 604 -5.34 31.70 18.53
CA LEU A 604 -4.82 30.81 17.50
C LEU A 604 -5.28 31.27 16.12
N GLU A 605 -6.59 31.52 15.96
CA GLU A 605 -7.21 31.92 14.70
C GLU A 605 -6.68 33.28 14.24
N VAL A 606 -6.56 34.22 15.13
CA VAL A 606 -5.95 35.54 14.85
C VAL A 606 -4.50 35.36 14.41
N SER A 607 -3.73 34.53 15.09
CA SER A 607 -2.32 34.26 14.75
C SER A 607 -2.20 33.60 13.36
N LEU A 608 -3.13 32.72 12.99
CA LEU A 608 -3.17 32.07 11.69
C LEU A 608 -3.39 33.08 10.55
N VAL A 609 -4.38 33.95 10.69
CA VAL A 609 -4.68 34.97 9.68
C VAL A 609 -3.52 35.98 9.58
N ILE A 610 -2.96 36.43 10.68
CA ILE A 610 -1.80 37.34 10.69
C ILE A 610 -0.60 36.70 9.97
N ASN A 611 -0.29 35.44 10.24
CA ASN A 611 0.82 34.75 9.58
C ASN A 611 0.61 34.59 8.08
N HIS A 612 -0.63 34.40 7.63
CA HIS A 612 -0.96 34.38 6.20
C HIS A 612 -0.50 35.66 5.50
N TYR A 613 -0.81 36.82 6.05
CA TYR A 613 -0.39 38.11 5.47
C TYR A 613 1.13 38.37 5.59
N TYR A 614 1.80 37.85 6.62
CA TYR A 614 3.26 37.88 6.69
C TYR A 614 3.91 37.01 5.61
N ASP A 615 3.40 35.82 5.36
CA ASP A 615 3.93 34.91 4.33
C ASP A 615 3.75 35.46 2.92
N MET A 616 2.64 36.13 2.67
CA MET A 616 2.38 36.81 1.40
C MET A 616 3.41 37.92 1.14
N SER A 617 3.72 38.73 2.13
CA SER A 617 4.78 39.76 2.06
C SER A 617 6.15 39.18 1.82
N ARG A 618 6.45 38.05 2.46
CA ARG A 618 7.75 37.39 2.40
C ARG A 618 7.99 36.71 1.06
N SER A 619 6.98 36.09 0.49
CA SER A 619 7.05 35.42 -0.82
C SER A 619 7.44 36.40 -1.92
N LEU A 620 6.95 37.63 -1.85
CA LEU A 620 7.31 38.69 -2.78
C LEU A 620 8.74 39.19 -2.58
N LYS A 621 9.20 39.36 -1.33
CA LYS A 621 10.60 39.72 -1.04
C LYS A 621 11.56 38.68 -1.57
N TRP A 622 11.27 37.38 -1.35
CA TRP A 622 12.11 36.29 -1.78
C TRP A 622 12.19 36.15 -3.30
N ARG A 623 11.07 36.39 -4.02
CA ARG A 623 11.05 36.44 -5.51
C ARG A 623 11.88 37.63 -6.03
N ALA A 624 11.88 38.75 -5.35
CA ALA A 624 12.70 39.92 -5.71
C ALA A 624 14.20 39.66 -5.48
N GLN A 625 14.55 39.02 -4.38
CA GLN A 625 15.90 38.68 -3.99
C GLN A 625 16.53 37.61 -4.88
N ARG A 626 15.81 36.53 -5.23
CA ARG A 626 16.25 35.53 -6.23
C ARG A 626 16.49 36.13 -7.63
N ARG A 627 15.78 37.20 -7.98
CA ARG A 627 16.06 37.91 -9.25
C ARG A 627 17.36 38.70 -9.20
N LYS A 628 17.69 39.31 -8.06
CA LYS A 628 18.96 40.00 -7.83
C LYS A 628 20.13 39.02 -7.78
N GLU A 629 20.00 37.92 -7.07
CA GLU A 629 21.03 36.88 -6.92
C GLU A 629 21.34 36.15 -8.24
N ARG A 630 20.40 36.06 -9.17
CA ARG A 630 20.65 35.60 -10.56
C ARG A 630 21.44 36.58 -11.40
N GLN A 631 21.59 37.83 -10.95
CA GLN A 631 22.38 38.87 -11.63
C GLN A 631 23.74 39.11 -10.98
N GLU A 632 23.90 38.77 -9.71
CA GLU A 632 25.14 38.91 -8.97
C GLU A 632 25.55 37.52 -8.49
N ASN A 633 26.57 36.96 -9.19
CA ASN A 633 27.25 35.75 -8.74
C ASN A 633 27.93 36.03 -7.40
N SER A 634 27.25 35.78 -6.28
CA SER A 634 27.91 35.73 -4.99
C SER A 634 27.21 34.78 -4.01
N ASN A 635 28.02 33.86 -3.52
CA ASN A 635 27.78 32.89 -2.47
C ASN A 635 27.31 33.58 -1.14
N GLN A 636 26.01 33.68 -0.97
CA GLN A 636 25.44 33.76 0.38
C GLN A 636 24.50 32.58 0.59
N ILE A 637 25.08 31.51 1.11
CA ILE A 637 24.39 30.35 1.65
C ILE A 637 23.63 30.82 2.88
N ILE A 638 22.34 31.09 2.76
CA ILE A 638 21.42 31.12 3.92
C ILE A 638 21.58 29.73 4.59
N PRO A 639 21.67 29.65 5.92
CA PRO A 639 21.98 28.40 6.58
C PRO A 639 20.83 27.40 6.42
N GLN A 640 20.80 26.72 5.29
CA GLN A 640 19.90 25.59 4.98
C GLN A 640 20.02 24.50 6.07
N ALA A 641 21.21 24.34 6.65
CA ALA A 641 21.47 23.35 7.68
C ALA A 641 20.66 23.60 8.97
N MET A 642 20.51 24.85 9.44
CA MET A 642 19.73 25.13 10.65
C MET A 642 18.23 24.97 10.43
N PHE A 643 17.70 25.38 9.29
CA PHE A 643 16.30 25.14 8.94
C PHE A 643 15.98 23.64 8.83
N HIS A 644 16.91 22.86 8.29
CA HIS A 644 16.81 21.42 8.19
C HIS A 644 16.75 20.76 9.58
N ASN A 645 17.62 21.18 10.52
CA ASN A 645 17.65 20.65 11.88
C ASN A 645 16.35 20.91 12.65
N HIS A 646 15.78 22.11 12.56
CA HIS A 646 14.50 22.42 13.21
C HIS A 646 13.31 21.67 12.58
N LYS A 647 13.36 21.39 11.28
CA LYS A 647 12.36 20.51 10.65
C LYS A 647 12.46 19.06 11.14
N LEU A 648 13.68 18.53 11.29
CA LEU A 648 13.91 17.21 11.87
C LEU A 648 13.40 17.16 13.31
N GLU A 649 13.72 18.16 14.13
CA GLU A 649 13.23 18.29 15.50
C GLU A 649 11.69 18.25 15.56
N ALA A 650 11.03 18.99 14.65
CA ALA A 650 9.57 18.98 14.55
C ALA A 650 8.99 17.59 14.21
N LEU A 651 9.65 16.84 13.33
CA LEU A 651 9.23 15.47 12.97
C LEU A 651 9.44 14.48 14.13
N TYR A 652 10.56 14.61 14.87
CA TYR A 652 10.77 13.81 16.09
C TYR A 652 9.72 14.11 17.16
N LEU A 653 9.35 15.37 17.34
CA LEU A 653 8.31 15.76 18.29
C LEU A 653 6.94 15.19 17.86
N GLN A 654 6.63 15.21 16.56
CA GLN A 654 5.39 14.60 16.05
C GLN A 654 5.36 13.09 16.33
N ARG A 655 6.46 12.36 16.12
CA ARG A 655 6.57 10.93 16.46
C ARG A 655 6.32 10.67 17.94
N HIS A 656 6.97 11.45 18.80
CA HIS A 656 6.82 11.32 20.26
C HIS A 656 5.37 11.56 20.70
N LEU A 657 4.71 12.60 20.15
CA LEU A 657 3.31 12.91 20.44
C LEU A 657 2.37 11.83 19.91
N LEU A 658 2.66 11.27 18.74
CA LEU A 658 1.92 10.14 18.19
C LEU A 658 1.99 8.92 19.10
N ASP A 659 3.19 8.55 19.55
CA ASP A 659 3.39 7.43 20.48
C ASP A 659 2.73 7.68 21.85
N GLU A 660 2.66 8.95 22.30
CA GLU A 660 1.92 9.33 23.50
C GLU A 660 0.41 9.15 23.32
N LEU A 661 -0.14 9.55 22.15
CA LEU A 661 -1.57 9.35 21.85
C LEU A 661 -1.94 7.87 21.76
N ILE A 662 -1.05 7.04 21.22
CA ILE A 662 -1.23 5.58 21.17
C ILE A 662 -1.21 5.00 22.58
N ARG A 663 -0.21 5.34 23.40
CA ARG A 663 -0.09 4.87 24.78
C ARG A 663 -1.28 5.30 25.66
N LYS A 664 -1.85 6.47 25.41
CA LYS A 664 -3.04 6.98 26.13
C LYS A 664 -4.36 6.49 25.53
N ASN A 665 -4.32 5.57 24.58
CA ASN A 665 -5.49 5.01 23.90
C ASN A 665 -6.44 6.08 23.31
N LYS A 666 -5.89 7.23 22.89
CA LYS A 666 -6.66 8.36 22.33
C LYS A 666 -6.91 8.25 20.82
N ILE A 667 -6.18 7.38 20.14
CA ILE A 667 -6.29 7.11 18.70
C ILE A 667 -6.24 5.60 18.44
N ASN A 668 -6.95 5.15 17.42
CA ASN A 668 -6.90 3.76 17.00
C ASN A 668 -5.65 3.48 16.14
N ASN A 669 -5.35 2.20 15.93
CA ASN A 669 -4.18 1.76 15.16
C ASN A 669 -4.21 2.23 13.69
N ILE A 670 -5.40 2.42 13.10
CA ILE A 670 -5.58 2.88 11.72
C ILE A 670 -5.17 4.35 11.63
N VAL A 671 -5.69 5.19 12.51
CA VAL A 671 -5.33 6.61 12.59
C VAL A 671 -3.84 6.77 12.90
N ALA A 672 -3.31 5.95 13.80
CA ALA A 672 -1.89 5.94 14.13
C ALA A 672 -1.01 5.59 12.91
N ALA A 673 -1.39 4.60 12.12
CA ALA A 673 -0.67 4.20 10.92
C ALA A 673 -0.68 5.32 9.87
N GLN A 674 -1.82 5.96 9.61
CA GLN A 674 -1.95 7.06 8.66
C GLN A 674 -1.10 8.28 9.05
N ILE A 675 -1.10 8.64 10.34
CA ILE A 675 -0.27 9.77 10.83
C ILE A 675 1.22 9.42 10.73
N ARG A 676 1.61 8.19 11.07
CA ARG A 676 3.00 7.71 10.96
C ARG A 676 3.51 7.73 9.52
N GLU A 677 2.69 7.30 8.58
CA GLU A 677 2.99 7.36 7.15
C GLU A 677 3.22 8.79 6.68
N ASN A 678 2.37 9.73 7.10
CA ASN A 678 2.52 11.14 6.77
C ASN A 678 3.81 11.75 7.36
N ILE A 679 4.18 11.41 8.60
CA ILE A 679 5.45 11.85 9.22
C ILE A 679 6.63 11.29 8.45
N ASN A 680 6.61 10.00 8.09
CA ASN A 680 7.66 9.36 7.31
C ASN A 680 7.82 10.01 5.93
N TYR A 681 6.72 10.31 5.24
CA TYR A 681 6.74 11.03 3.96
C TYR A 681 7.43 12.39 4.08
N ASN A 682 7.09 13.18 5.10
CA ASN A 682 7.68 14.51 5.32
C ASN A 682 9.18 14.40 5.64
N GLU A 683 9.63 13.37 6.36
CA GLU A 683 11.04 13.12 6.65
C GLU A 683 11.84 12.83 5.38
N ILE A 684 11.25 12.08 4.45
CA ILE A 684 11.88 11.77 3.17
C ILE A 684 11.99 12.99 2.27
N VAL A 685 10.90 13.76 2.15
CA VAL A 685 10.94 15.03 1.40
C VAL A 685 12.04 15.93 1.95
N LEU A 686 12.20 15.95 3.27
CA LEU A 686 13.25 16.73 3.92
C LEU A 686 14.66 16.20 3.59
N SER A 687 14.86 14.88 3.61
CA SER A 687 16.16 14.24 3.29
C SER A 687 16.57 14.46 1.84
N LEU A 688 15.61 14.45 0.91
CA LEU A 688 15.85 14.74 -0.51
C LEU A 688 16.27 16.21 -0.73
N GLN A 689 15.69 17.14 0.05
CA GLN A 689 16.04 18.56 -0.03
C GLN A 689 17.44 18.88 0.53
N SER A 690 18.00 18.03 1.36
CA SER A 690 19.35 18.20 1.93
C SER A 690 20.47 17.72 1.01
N LYS A 691 20.16 16.93 -0.04
CA LYS A 691 21.13 16.38 -1.00
C LYS A 691 21.36 17.29 -2.22
N HIS A 692 20.56 18.35 -2.37
CA HIS A 692 20.69 19.39 -3.41
C HIS A 692 21.01 20.75 -2.79
#